data_c15d5a608609d05d0627c12b3954d783
#
_entry.id   c15d5a608609d05d0627c12b3954d783
#
_cell.length_a   1.000
_cell.length_b   1.000
_cell.length_c   1.000
_cell.angle_alpha   90.00
_cell.angle_beta   90.00
_cell.angle_gamma   90.00
#
_symmetry.space_group_name_H-M   'P 1'
#
loop_
_entity.id
_entity.type
_entity.pdbx_description
1 polymer ?
#
loop_
_entity_poly.entity_id
_entity_poly.type
_entity_poly.pdbx_seq_one_letter_code
_entity_poly.pdbx_strand_id
1 'polypeptide(L)'
;MSQYACIIEIYCCGYGGIVSMSGSQNRSCCNIIYRLGLNIVMLLTLLLSMLLFAGSFLTTCYADNMETQQVLLRPDNPLWNLLELAGFGLLFCGCLYLYKKIGEKFRRGLLVFTLTFVFGLGILLILFGRTVPAADALSVYNAAAEWILGNTDIIHPTVSYLSYYPQQIGLMAFLELLLRIWNLTGLSVPAWHFIKLVYVCLLCGAIWFQHLSLQYLWPENYKKISCCYLVLVCCNLPMIMYSSFVYGEIPSFAALSVGCYLLLRLLGSGSPGGSYRDNVSPGGSSRDCVSRSDAPSVSAHGPAPHLLCRMFFTGFGSILFLTLSVMLRKNSLIPVIAVLLVLLFEALRPGRNGKMRLGLLIMAVCLAVTSVGILPLVQKCYEKKAGNTLSSGVTAMSYLAMGMQEASRGCGWYNGFNIDTYDTAGMDTAIANEISRLAIDERLTYFREHPGYTADFYLHKHLSQWADGTYASRQATLATYGGRSAFFKEVYEGSLSGEYIEWCNAWQDVLYLGVLVFCIGSLKNRRKSKVVGHMADQTAGHTAGCTADHMADQLGADRHGADRHGVDRLGADRHGADRLYVYVGLIAVLGGFLFHIFWEANSRYIFSYSLLLMPYCGAGVYTGICRIRNGVRSRFH
;
A
#
# COMPACT_ATOMS: atom_id res chain seq x y z
N MET A 1 36.95 7.29 2.93
CA MET A 1 37.30 5.87 2.74
C MET A 1 37.67 5.11 4.01
N SER A 2 37.80 5.71 5.19
CA SER A 2 38.18 4.98 6.41
C SER A 2 37.03 4.57 7.35
N GLN A 3 35.78 4.92 7.07
CA GLN A 3 34.62 4.53 7.89
C GLN A 3 33.80 3.36 7.33
N TYR A 4 34.09 2.91 6.10
CA TYR A 4 33.46 1.71 5.52
C TYR A 4 34.23 0.43 5.76
N ALA A 5 35.45 0.49 6.28
CA ALA A 5 36.27 -0.68 6.61
C ALA A 5 35.74 -1.46 7.83
N CYS A 6 35.07 -0.81 8.78
CA CYS A 6 34.59 -1.46 10.01
C CYS A 6 33.36 -2.35 9.82
N ILE A 7 32.61 -2.23 8.72
CA ILE A 7 31.42 -3.08 8.45
C ILE A 7 31.84 -4.37 7.71
N ILE A 8 32.94 -4.33 6.96
CA ILE A 8 33.47 -5.48 6.20
C ILE A 8 34.35 -6.39 7.06
N GLU A 9 35.01 -5.87 8.10
CA GLU A 9 35.79 -6.71 9.03
C GLU A 9 34.95 -7.66 9.88
N ILE A 10 33.67 -7.42 10.07
CA ILE A 10 32.75 -8.36 10.74
C ILE A 10 32.46 -9.61 9.87
N TYR A 11 32.69 -9.55 8.55
CA TYR A 11 32.46 -10.65 7.62
C TYR A 11 33.70 -11.48 7.26
N CYS A 12 34.90 -10.98 7.48
CA CYS A 12 36.12 -11.63 7.05
C CYS A 12 36.92 -12.37 8.16
N CYS A 13 36.53 -12.28 9.43
CA CYS A 13 37.13 -13.04 10.53
C CYS A 13 36.53 -14.44 10.78
N GLY A 14 35.90 -15.05 9.79
CA GLY A 14 35.13 -16.31 9.91
C GLY A 14 35.76 -17.58 9.30
N TYR A 15 37.04 -17.61 9.02
CA TYR A 15 37.73 -18.86 8.64
C TYR A 15 38.80 -19.22 9.65
N GLY A 16 38.40 -19.88 10.74
CA GLY A 16 39.33 -20.47 11.70
C GLY A 16 38.83 -20.38 13.14
N GLY A 17 37.75 -21.05 13.45
CA GLY A 17 37.33 -21.23 14.84
C GLY A 17 35.83 -20.98 15.00
N ILE A 18 35.05 -22.01 15.13
CA ILE A 18 33.66 -21.99 15.56
C ILE A 18 33.63 -21.52 17.02
N VAL A 19 33.66 -20.22 17.25
CA VAL A 19 33.27 -19.66 18.54
C VAL A 19 31.74 -19.76 18.58
N SER A 20 31.23 -20.72 19.33
CA SER A 20 29.81 -20.81 19.66
C SER A 20 29.43 -19.57 20.47
N MET A 21 28.98 -18.49 19.78
CA MET A 21 28.38 -17.36 20.46
C MET A 21 27.23 -17.86 21.32
N SER A 22 27.25 -17.58 22.61
CA SER A 22 26.20 -18.00 23.52
C SER A 22 24.84 -17.54 22.99
N GLY A 23 23.80 -18.34 23.08
CA GLY A 23 22.48 -18.04 22.53
C GLY A 23 21.86 -16.72 23.04
N SER A 24 22.43 -16.12 24.07
CA SER A 24 22.06 -14.81 24.61
C SER A 24 22.61 -13.64 23.77
N GLN A 25 23.83 -13.73 23.26
CA GLN A 25 24.44 -12.69 22.41
C GLN A 25 23.79 -12.60 21.03
N ASN A 26 23.48 -13.74 20.40
CA ASN A 26 22.74 -13.77 19.13
C ASN A 26 21.34 -13.18 19.26
N ARG A 27 20.65 -13.42 20.38
CA ARG A 27 19.34 -12.80 20.64
C ARG A 27 19.44 -11.29 20.82
N SER A 28 20.52 -10.78 21.39
CA SER A 28 20.76 -9.35 21.58
C SER A 28 20.98 -8.64 20.23
N CYS A 29 21.84 -9.17 19.35
CA CYS A 29 22.08 -8.61 18.00
C CYS A 29 20.81 -8.56 17.15
N CYS A 30 20.05 -9.63 17.05
CA CYS A 30 18.80 -9.66 16.29
C CYS A 30 17.78 -8.62 16.80
N ASN A 31 17.73 -8.40 18.13
CA ASN A 31 16.85 -7.39 18.71
C ASN A 31 17.28 -5.96 18.34
N ILE A 32 18.59 -5.68 18.34
CA ILE A 32 19.14 -4.37 17.95
C ILE A 32 18.82 -4.10 16.47
N ILE A 33 19.10 -5.04 15.58
CA ILE A 33 18.84 -4.90 14.13
C ILE A 33 17.35 -4.65 13.86
N TYR A 34 16.46 -5.43 14.47
CA TYR A 34 15.00 -5.29 14.32
C TYR A 34 14.53 -3.90 14.78
N ARG A 35 14.98 -3.46 15.97
CA ARG A 35 14.62 -2.15 16.52
C ARG A 35 15.17 -0.98 15.71
N LEU A 36 16.39 -1.11 15.20
CA LEU A 36 17.03 -0.11 14.33
C LEU A 36 16.24 0.02 13.02
N GLY A 37 15.96 -1.10 12.33
CA GLY A 37 15.17 -1.09 11.12
C GLY A 37 13.80 -0.44 11.30
N LEU A 38 13.10 -0.78 12.40
CA LEU A 38 11.80 -0.17 12.71
C LEU A 38 11.92 1.36 12.98
N ASN A 39 12.98 1.81 13.66
CA ASN A 39 13.20 3.25 13.91
C ASN A 39 13.50 4.00 12.59
N ILE A 40 14.31 3.41 11.71
CA ILE A 40 14.62 3.98 10.39
C ILE A 40 13.34 4.12 9.56
N VAL A 41 12.55 3.06 9.46
CA VAL A 41 11.27 3.09 8.72
C VAL A 41 10.36 4.19 9.28
N MET A 42 10.21 4.28 10.60
CA MET A 42 9.36 5.29 11.22
C MET A 42 9.85 6.72 10.99
N LEU A 43 11.16 6.95 11.02
CA LEU A 43 11.73 8.28 10.75
C LEU A 43 11.54 8.66 9.28
N LEU A 44 11.89 7.76 8.35
CA LEU A 44 11.78 8.03 6.93
C LEU A 44 10.32 8.22 6.50
N THR A 45 9.38 7.43 7.03
CA THR A 45 7.95 7.60 6.73
C THR A 45 7.39 8.88 7.35
N LEU A 46 7.88 9.32 8.51
CA LEU A 46 7.51 10.63 9.07
C LEU A 46 7.99 11.77 8.15
N LEU A 47 9.26 11.75 7.75
CA LEU A 47 9.83 12.78 6.86
C LEU A 47 9.08 12.81 5.52
N LEU A 48 8.83 11.64 4.94
CA LEU A 48 8.06 11.54 3.70
C LEU A 48 6.64 12.09 3.87
N SER A 49 5.92 11.72 4.94
CA SER A 49 4.55 12.21 5.16
C SER A 49 4.49 13.72 5.42
N MET A 50 5.54 14.32 6.04
CA MET A 50 5.66 15.78 6.14
C MET A 50 5.86 16.42 4.78
N LEU A 51 6.74 15.87 3.94
CA LEU A 51 7.00 16.38 2.60
C LEU A 51 5.74 16.30 1.72
N LEU A 52 5.08 15.15 1.70
CA LEU A 52 3.87 14.95 0.91
C LEU A 52 2.72 15.87 1.35
N PHE A 53 2.50 16.00 2.66
CA PHE A 53 1.48 16.91 3.18
C PHE A 53 1.81 18.37 2.88
N ALA A 54 3.05 18.81 3.08
CA ALA A 54 3.43 20.19 2.76
C ALA A 54 3.29 20.47 1.25
N GLY A 55 3.68 19.53 0.39
CA GLY A 55 3.57 19.67 -1.05
C GLY A 55 2.12 19.81 -1.51
N SER A 56 1.23 18.90 -1.11
CA SER A 56 -0.19 18.94 -1.51
C SER A 56 -0.95 20.12 -0.89
N PHE A 57 -0.66 20.46 0.37
CA PHE A 57 -1.34 21.55 1.09
C PHE A 57 -0.99 22.95 0.56
N LEU A 58 0.20 23.10 -0.03
CA LEU A 58 0.66 24.40 -0.55
C LEU A 58 0.49 24.53 -2.07
N THR A 59 0.29 23.41 -2.77
CA THR A 59 0.29 23.41 -4.24
C THR A 59 -0.66 22.36 -4.78
N THR A 60 -1.60 22.81 -5.60
CA THR A 60 -2.43 21.93 -6.45
C THR A 60 -1.73 21.67 -7.77
N CYS A 61 -1.63 20.40 -8.12
CA CYS A 61 -1.20 19.96 -9.43
C CYS A 61 -2.41 19.46 -10.25
N TYR A 62 -2.50 19.86 -11.51
CA TYR A 62 -3.53 19.38 -12.44
C TYR A 62 -3.07 19.47 -13.89
N ALA A 63 -3.68 18.71 -14.78
CA ALA A 63 -3.46 18.85 -16.20
C ALA A 63 -4.36 19.95 -16.78
N ASP A 64 -3.75 20.94 -17.44
CA ASP A 64 -4.47 22.07 -18.05
C ASP A 64 -5.35 21.60 -19.22
N ASN A 65 -4.76 20.84 -20.12
CA ASN A 65 -5.45 20.30 -21.28
C ASN A 65 -5.48 18.77 -21.24
N MET A 66 -6.65 18.19 -21.46
CA MET A 66 -6.85 16.74 -21.44
C MET A 66 -6.12 16.04 -22.59
N GLU A 67 -5.88 16.72 -23.72
CA GLU A 67 -5.17 16.17 -24.87
C GLU A 67 -3.65 16.25 -24.73
N THR A 68 -3.12 17.44 -24.41
CA THR A 68 -1.68 17.66 -24.25
C THR A 68 -1.14 17.09 -22.94
N GLN A 69 -2.01 16.99 -21.91
CA GLN A 69 -1.66 16.54 -20.57
C GLN A 69 -0.54 17.38 -19.93
N GLN A 70 -0.43 18.66 -20.32
CA GLN A 70 0.53 19.56 -19.69
C GLN A 70 0.15 19.78 -18.23
N VAL A 71 1.13 19.56 -17.35
CA VAL A 71 0.95 19.62 -15.91
C VAL A 71 1.24 21.05 -15.44
N LEU A 72 0.25 21.65 -14.79
CA LEU A 72 0.37 22.97 -14.16
C LEU A 72 0.41 22.82 -12.64
N LEU A 73 1.22 23.64 -12.01
CA LEU A 73 1.31 23.80 -10.56
C LEU A 73 0.72 25.15 -10.19
N ARG A 74 -0.27 25.14 -9.31
CA ARG A 74 -0.92 26.35 -8.79
C ARG A 74 -0.67 26.43 -7.28
N PRO A 75 -0.13 27.54 -6.77
CA PRO A 75 -0.09 27.80 -5.33
C PRO A 75 -1.51 27.86 -4.76
N ASP A 76 -1.74 27.19 -3.65
CA ASP A 76 -3.03 27.13 -2.99
C ASP A 76 -3.20 28.20 -1.93
N ASN A 77 -4.46 28.48 -1.60
CA ASN A 77 -4.80 29.32 -0.46
C ASN A 77 -4.87 28.46 0.82
N PRO A 78 -3.88 28.57 1.75
CA PRO A 78 -3.85 27.76 2.96
C PRO A 78 -5.09 27.89 3.86
N LEU A 79 -5.77 29.05 3.84
CA LEU A 79 -7.00 29.25 4.62
C LEU A 79 -8.15 28.42 4.05
N TRP A 80 -8.24 28.31 2.73
CA TRP A 80 -9.25 27.49 2.07
C TRP A 80 -9.02 26.01 2.37
N ASN A 81 -7.79 25.53 2.21
CA ASN A 81 -7.43 24.14 2.52
C ASN A 81 -7.67 23.80 4.00
N LEU A 82 -7.46 24.76 4.93
CA LEU A 82 -7.83 24.56 6.34
C LEU A 82 -9.34 24.42 6.55
N LEU A 83 -10.17 25.16 5.81
CA LEU A 83 -11.63 25.01 5.87
C LEU A 83 -12.08 23.65 5.34
N GLU A 84 -11.50 23.17 4.25
CA GLU A 84 -11.79 21.85 3.70
C GLU A 84 -11.37 20.73 4.67
N LEU A 85 -10.16 20.82 5.24
CA LEU A 85 -9.70 19.90 6.28
C LEU A 85 -10.62 19.91 7.51
N ALA A 86 -11.12 21.08 7.91
CA ALA A 86 -12.10 21.19 9.00
C ALA A 86 -13.43 20.51 8.64
N GLY A 87 -13.92 20.69 7.40
CA GLY A 87 -15.10 20.02 6.87
C GLY A 87 -14.99 18.50 6.93
N PHE A 88 -13.88 17.94 6.44
CA PHE A 88 -13.58 16.51 6.58
C PHE A 88 -13.45 16.08 8.05
N GLY A 89 -12.84 16.92 8.89
CA GLY A 89 -12.75 16.70 10.34
C GLY A 89 -14.12 16.56 10.99
N LEU A 90 -15.07 17.44 10.64
CA LEU A 90 -16.46 17.36 11.12
C LEU A 90 -17.16 16.09 10.63
N LEU A 91 -16.94 15.69 9.37
CA LEU A 91 -17.48 14.45 8.80
C LEU A 91 -17.00 13.21 9.59
N PHE A 92 -15.71 13.13 9.89
CA PHE A 92 -15.16 12.04 10.72
C PHE A 92 -15.67 12.08 12.17
N CYS A 93 -15.76 13.26 12.76
CA CYS A 93 -16.33 13.41 14.11
C CYS A 93 -17.78 12.97 14.15
N GLY A 94 -18.60 13.35 13.18
CA GLY A 94 -20.00 12.92 13.03
C GLY A 94 -20.10 11.40 12.88
N CYS A 95 -19.28 10.81 12.02
CA CYS A 95 -19.23 9.35 11.82
C CYS A 95 -18.87 8.60 13.11
N LEU A 96 -17.84 9.05 13.84
CA LEU A 96 -17.44 8.45 15.11
C LEU A 96 -18.48 8.67 16.23
N TYR A 97 -19.20 9.81 16.22
CA TYR A 97 -20.32 10.06 17.12
C TYR A 97 -21.47 9.08 16.86
N LEU A 98 -21.85 8.88 15.61
CA LEU A 98 -22.88 7.90 15.22
C LEU A 98 -22.46 6.48 15.58
N TYR A 99 -21.19 6.12 15.36
CA TYR A 99 -20.67 4.84 15.82
C TYR A 99 -20.76 4.69 17.35
N LYS A 100 -20.44 5.74 18.11
CA LYS A 100 -20.58 5.71 19.59
C LYS A 100 -22.03 5.50 20.02
N LYS A 101 -23.01 6.09 19.31
CA LYS A 101 -24.45 6.04 19.63
C LYS A 101 -25.08 4.71 19.23
N ILE A 102 -24.78 4.20 18.03
CA ILE A 102 -25.47 3.06 17.39
C ILE A 102 -24.64 1.77 17.52
N GLY A 103 -23.32 1.88 17.65
CA GLY A 103 -22.40 0.76 17.82
C GLY A 103 -22.11 -0.03 16.54
N GLU A 104 -22.03 -1.34 16.69
CA GLU A 104 -21.62 -2.26 15.61
C GLU A 104 -22.61 -2.30 14.43
N LYS A 105 -23.89 -2.02 14.68
CA LYS A 105 -24.91 -1.94 13.61
C LYS A 105 -24.59 -0.80 12.64
N PHE A 106 -24.15 0.37 13.17
CA PHE A 106 -23.73 1.49 12.32
C PHE A 106 -22.53 1.12 11.46
N ARG A 107 -21.47 0.53 12.04
CA ARG A 107 -20.26 0.15 11.29
C ARG A 107 -20.57 -0.85 10.17
N ARG A 108 -21.42 -1.86 10.43
CA ARG A 108 -21.84 -2.83 9.41
C ARG A 108 -22.68 -2.15 8.33
N GLY A 109 -23.61 -1.27 8.72
CA GLY A 109 -24.41 -0.49 7.79
C GLY A 109 -23.54 0.42 6.91
N LEU A 110 -22.54 1.09 7.50
CA LEU A 110 -21.58 1.92 6.78
C LEU A 110 -20.75 1.11 5.78
N LEU A 111 -20.32 -0.10 6.13
CA LEU A 111 -19.61 -0.99 5.20
C LEU A 111 -20.49 -1.38 4.01
N VAL A 112 -21.72 -1.81 4.27
CA VAL A 112 -22.66 -2.15 3.19
C VAL A 112 -22.94 -0.93 2.32
N PHE A 113 -23.22 0.22 2.93
CA PHE A 113 -23.41 1.48 2.21
C PHE A 113 -22.20 1.82 1.32
N THR A 114 -20.97 1.75 1.86
CA THR A 114 -19.75 2.05 1.11
C THR A 114 -19.60 1.14 -0.12
N LEU A 115 -19.77 -0.16 0.07
CA LEU A 115 -19.64 -1.11 -1.05
C LEU A 115 -20.75 -0.91 -2.10
N THR A 116 -21.99 -0.70 -1.67
CA THR A 116 -23.12 -0.41 -2.58
C THR A 116 -22.94 0.93 -3.31
N PHE A 117 -22.41 1.95 -2.61
CA PHE A 117 -22.12 3.27 -3.19
C PHE A 117 -21.03 3.16 -4.27
N VAL A 118 -19.90 2.53 -3.97
CA VAL A 118 -18.80 2.31 -4.93
C VAL A 118 -19.28 1.48 -6.13
N PHE A 119 -20.03 0.41 -5.88
CA PHE A 119 -20.59 -0.41 -6.94
C PHE A 119 -21.58 0.37 -7.80
N GLY A 120 -22.51 1.11 -7.19
CA GLY A 120 -23.51 1.91 -7.87
C GLY A 120 -22.90 3.02 -8.74
N LEU A 121 -21.93 3.78 -8.19
CA LEU A 121 -21.21 4.79 -8.98
C LEU A 121 -20.39 4.16 -10.11
N GLY A 122 -19.78 2.99 -9.89
CA GLY A 122 -19.09 2.24 -10.94
C GLY A 122 -20.03 1.86 -12.07
N ILE A 123 -21.25 1.39 -11.77
CA ILE A 123 -22.29 1.11 -12.78
C ILE A 123 -22.70 2.40 -13.52
N LEU A 124 -22.91 3.51 -12.81
CA LEU A 124 -23.24 4.79 -13.44
C LEU A 124 -22.14 5.26 -14.40
N LEU A 125 -20.87 5.07 -14.03
CA LEU A 125 -19.73 5.37 -14.92
C LEU A 125 -19.72 4.48 -16.17
N ILE A 126 -20.08 3.21 -16.05
CA ILE A 126 -20.19 2.30 -17.21
C ILE A 126 -21.28 2.77 -18.16
N LEU A 127 -22.47 3.10 -17.63
CA LEU A 127 -23.65 3.43 -18.43
C LEU A 127 -23.59 4.85 -19.02
N PHE A 128 -23.13 5.82 -18.26
CA PHE A 128 -23.20 7.24 -18.61
C PHE A 128 -21.86 7.90 -18.91
N GLY A 129 -20.74 7.38 -18.34
CA GLY A 129 -19.38 7.81 -18.69
C GLY A 129 -18.94 7.31 -20.05
N ARG A 130 -19.44 6.14 -20.50
CA ARG A 130 -19.21 5.54 -21.82
C ARG A 130 -17.76 5.49 -22.27
N THR A 131 -16.86 5.35 -21.30
CA THR A 131 -15.42 5.26 -21.57
C THR A 131 -15.06 4.02 -22.37
N VAL A 132 -14.02 4.10 -23.19
CA VAL A 132 -13.46 2.97 -23.94
C VAL A 132 -11.96 2.85 -23.64
N PRO A 133 -11.35 1.68 -23.84
CA PRO A 133 -9.90 1.58 -23.81
C PRO A 133 -9.26 2.53 -24.82
N ALA A 134 -8.15 3.17 -24.46
CA ALA A 134 -7.37 4.06 -25.32
C ALA A 134 -5.88 3.91 -25.03
N ALA A 135 -5.03 4.35 -25.95
CA ALA A 135 -3.57 4.29 -25.86
C ALA A 135 -3.10 2.88 -25.43
N ASP A 136 -2.22 2.76 -24.44
CA ASP A 136 -1.71 1.49 -23.93
C ASP A 136 -2.82 0.48 -23.58
N ALA A 137 -3.90 0.96 -22.96
CA ALA A 137 -5.02 0.10 -22.58
C ALA A 137 -5.73 -0.52 -23.79
N LEU A 138 -5.85 0.24 -24.88
CA LEU A 138 -6.39 -0.25 -26.15
C LEU A 138 -5.44 -1.26 -26.79
N SER A 139 -4.15 -0.97 -26.79
CA SER A 139 -3.14 -1.87 -27.39
C SER A 139 -3.13 -3.24 -26.72
N VAL A 140 -3.16 -3.29 -25.37
CA VAL A 140 -3.21 -4.57 -24.64
C VAL A 140 -4.56 -5.26 -24.82
N TYR A 141 -5.67 -4.50 -24.85
CA TYR A 141 -7.00 -5.05 -25.11
C TYR A 141 -7.08 -5.69 -26.51
N ASN A 142 -6.61 -4.98 -27.53
CA ASN A 142 -6.59 -5.47 -28.92
C ASN A 142 -5.69 -6.71 -29.05
N ALA A 143 -4.49 -6.69 -28.43
CA ALA A 143 -3.62 -7.87 -28.42
C ALA A 143 -4.32 -9.11 -27.85
N ALA A 144 -5.08 -8.97 -26.77
CA ALA A 144 -5.86 -10.06 -26.20
C ALA A 144 -7.01 -10.51 -27.14
N ALA A 145 -7.69 -9.58 -27.79
CA ALA A 145 -8.78 -9.87 -28.72
C ALA A 145 -8.27 -10.57 -30.00
N GLU A 146 -7.19 -10.05 -30.59
CA GLU A 146 -6.54 -10.63 -31.77
C GLU A 146 -6.03 -12.06 -31.49
N TRP A 147 -5.43 -12.27 -30.31
CA TRP A 147 -4.99 -13.61 -29.92
C TRP A 147 -6.14 -14.63 -29.89
N ILE A 148 -7.30 -14.24 -29.41
CA ILE A 148 -8.50 -15.11 -29.41
C ILE A 148 -8.97 -15.43 -30.83
N LEU A 149 -8.80 -14.49 -31.76
CA LEU A 149 -9.13 -14.68 -33.18
C LEU A 149 -8.07 -15.51 -33.93
N GLY A 150 -7.00 -15.94 -33.26
CA GLY A 150 -5.94 -16.77 -33.84
C GLY A 150 -4.79 -15.97 -34.48
N ASN A 151 -4.75 -14.65 -34.32
CA ASN A 151 -3.63 -13.85 -34.80
C ASN A 151 -2.44 -14.02 -33.85
N THR A 152 -1.42 -14.75 -34.33
CA THR A 152 -0.17 -15.00 -33.57
C THR A 152 0.89 -13.91 -33.76
N ASP A 153 0.72 -13.01 -34.76
CA ASP A 153 1.68 -11.94 -35.08
C ASP A 153 1.81 -10.89 -33.97
N ILE A 154 0.88 -10.86 -33.01
CA ILE A 154 1.02 -10.07 -31.79
C ILE A 154 2.24 -10.49 -30.94
N ILE A 155 2.72 -11.71 -31.11
CA ILE A 155 3.98 -12.22 -30.54
C ILE A 155 5.04 -12.18 -31.64
N HIS A 156 5.61 -11.00 -31.83
CA HIS A 156 6.63 -10.76 -32.85
C HIS A 156 7.75 -9.88 -32.26
N PRO A 157 9.02 -10.05 -32.65
CA PRO A 157 10.12 -9.30 -32.04
C PRO A 157 10.12 -7.80 -32.37
N THR A 158 9.48 -7.35 -33.48
CA THR A 158 9.64 -5.97 -33.97
C THR A 158 8.35 -5.22 -34.34
N VAL A 159 7.21 -5.89 -34.49
CA VAL A 159 6.02 -5.28 -35.13
C VAL A 159 4.90 -4.96 -34.15
N SER A 160 4.89 -5.59 -32.98
CA SER A 160 3.75 -5.50 -32.07
C SER A 160 3.99 -4.53 -30.90
N TYR A 161 2.91 -4.06 -30.27
CA TYR A 161 3.00 -3.31 -29.01
C TYR A 161 3.78 -4.10 -27.93
N LEU A 162 3.63 -5.43 -27.91
CA LEU A 162 4.33 -6.28 -26.95
C LEU A 162 5.84 -6.39 -27.24
N SER A 163 6.31 -6.09 -28.45
CA SER A 163 7.74 -6.01 -28.73
C SER A 163 8.43 -4.83 -28.04
N TYR A 164 7.69 -3.75 -27.77
CA TYR A 164 8.17 -2.62 -26.94
C TYR A 164 7.93 -2.87 -25.45
N TYR A 165 6.81 -3.49 -25.09
CA TYR A 165 6.34 -3.63 -23.71
C TYR A 165 6.01 -5.09 -23.36
N PRO A 166 6.97 -6.03 -23.41
CA PRO A 166 6.71 -7.46 -23.15
C PRO A 166 6.16 -7.74 -21.76
N GLN A 167 6.41 -6.85 -20.79
CA GLN A 167 5.85 -6.96 -19.44
C GLN A 167 4.31 -6.84 -19.39
N GLN A 168 3.66 -6.36 -20.45
CA GLN A 168 2.20 -6.28 -20.54
C GLN A 168 1.54 -7.62 -20.90
N ILE A 169 2.34 -8.66 -21.22
CA ILE A 169 1.84 -10.01 -21.54
C ILE A 169 0.99 -10.60 -20.41
N GLY A 170 1.30 -10.26 -19.15
CA GLY A 170 0.52 -10.74 -18.00
C GLY A 170 -0.86 -10.11 -17.93
N LEU A 171 -0.99 -8.82 -18.23
CA LEU A 171 -2.28 -8.14 -18.34
C LEU A 171 -3.05 -8.63 -19.56
N MET A 172 -2.38 -8.82 -20.70
CA MET A 172 -2.98 -9.41 -21.90
C MET A 172 -3.59 -10.77 -21.60
N ALA A 173 -2.88 -11.66 -20.90
CA ALA A 173 -3.38 -12.98 -20.53
C ALA A 173 -4.62 -12.91 -19.62
N PHE A 174 -4.67 -11.94 -18.72
CA PHE A 174 -5.85 -11.70 -17.89
C PHE A 174 -7.04 -11.19 -18.71
N LEU A 175 -6.82 -10.25 -19.63
CA LEU A 175 -7.86 -9.76 -20.54
C LEU A 175 -8.34 -10.85 -21.49
N GLU A 176 -7.43 -11.71 -22.02
CA GLU A 176 -7.80 -12.89 -22.80
C GLU A 176 -8.77 -13.78 -22.03
N LEU A 177 -8.47 -14.08 -20.76
CA LEU A 177 -9.37 -14.88 -19.91
C LEU A 177 -10.76 -14.24 -19.81
N LEU A 178 -10.83 -12.93 -19.55
CA LEU A 178 -12.10 -12.22 -19.44
C LEU A 178 -12.86 -12.18 -20.75
N LEU A 179 -12.18 -11.98 -21.89
CA LEU A 179 -12.80 -12.00 -23.20
C LEU A 179 -13.32 -13.40 -23.58
N ARG A 180 -12.58 -14.47 -23.22
CA ARG A 180 -13.08 -15.84 -23.41
C ARG A 180 -14.34 -16.11 -22.58
N ILE A 181 -14.38 -15.68 -21.33
CA ILE A 181 -15.57 -15.76 -20.47
C ILE A 181 -16.72 -14.96 -21.11
N TRP A 182 -16.44 -13.75 -21.56
CA TRP A 182 -17.41 -12.90 -22.26
C TRP A 182 -18.04 -13.61 -23.46
N ASN A 183 -17.20 -14.17 -24.35
CA ASN A 183 -17.67 -14.90 -25.53
C ASN A 183 -18.61 -16.08 -25.19
N LEU A 184 -18.41 -16.73 -24.03
CA LEU A 184 -19.28 -17.80 -23.54
C LEU A 184 -20.66 -17.28 -23.09
N THR A 185 -20.80 -16.00 -22.75
CA THR A 185 -22.09 -15.46 -22.28
C THR A 185 -23.09 -15.21 -23.39
N GLY A 186 -22.64 -15.07 -24.64
CA GLY A 186 -23.47 -14.74 -25.81
C GLY A 186 -24.13 -13.36 -25.76
N LEU A 187 -23.71 -12.47 -24.84
CA LEU A 187 -24.27 -11.14 -24.71
C LEU A 187 -23.84 -10.23 -25.89
N SER A 188 -24.74 -9.40 -26.39
CA SER A 188 -24.50 -8.49 -27.53
C SER A 188 -23.90 -7.14 -27.17
N VAL A 189 -23.64 -6.87 -25.87
CA VAL A 189 -23.00 -5.61 -25.45
C VAL A 189 -21.48 -5.66 -25.66
N PRO A 190 -20.78 -4.55 -25.87
CA PRO A 190 -19.31 -4.56 -26.02
C PRO A 190 -18.58 -5.18 -24.84
N ALA A 191 -17.56 -6.01 -25.10
CA ALA A 191 -16.83 -6.76 -24.09
C ALA A 191 -16.19 -5.88 -23.00
N TRP A 192 -15.77 -4.65 -23.32
CA TRP A 192 -15.22 -3.71 -22.34
C TRP A 192 -16.20 -3.30 -21.25
N HIS A 193 -17.54 -3.36 -21.46
CA HIS A 193 -18.52 -3.14 -20.41
C HIS A 193 -18.53 -4.28 -19.40
N PHE A 194 -18.40 -5.52 -19.86
CA PHE A 194 -18.22 -6.68 -18.97
C PHE A 194 -16.93 -6.59 -18.18
N ILE A 195 -15.81 -6.25 -18.81
CA ILE A 195 -14.51 -6.11 -18.15
C ILE A 195 -14.58 -5.03 -17.05
N LYS A 196 -15.22 -3.88 -17.32
CA LYS A 196 -15.42 -2.83 -16.32
C LYS A 196 -16.29 -3.29 -15.17
N LEU A 197 -17.35 -4.07 -15.42
CA LEU A 197 -18.18 -4.65 -14.37
C LEU A 197 -17.34 -5.54 -13.46
N VAL A 198 -16.47 -6.39 -14.04
CA VAL A 198 -15.50 -7.19 -13.27
C VAL A 198 -14.57 -6.28 -12.46
N TYR A 199 -14.10 -5.17 -13.04
CA TYR A 199 -13.22 -4.22 -12.34
C TYR A 199 -13.92 -3.55 -11.15
N VAL A 200 -15.20 -3.18 -11.28
CA VAL A 200 -16.00 -2.66 -10.15
C VAL A 200 -16.12 -3.71 -9.04
N CYS A 201 -16.37 -4.98 -9.39
CA CYS A 201 -16.40 -6.08 -8.42
C CYS A 201 -15.03 -6.29 -7.75
N LEU A 202 -13.94 -6.25 -8.51
CA LEU A 202 -12.56 -6.36 -7.99
C LEU A 202 -12.22 -5.20 -7.05
N LEU A 203 -12.66 -3.98 -7.36
CA LEU A 203 -12.50 -2.81 -6.51
C LEU A 203 -13.24 -2.97 -5.17
N CYS A 204 -14.50 -3.40 -5.22
CA CYS A 204 -15.28 -3.71 -4.00
C CYS A 204 -14.60 -4.81 -3.17
N GLY A 205 -14.06 -5.83 -3.82
CA GLY A 205 -13.27 -6.89 -3.18
C GLY A 205 -12.00 -6.36 -2.53
N ALA A 206 -11.25 -5.47 -3.20
CA ALA A 206 -10.07 -4.83 -2.65
C ALA A 206 -10.38 -4.03 -1.38
N ILE A 207 -11.45 -3.21 -1.42
CA ILE A 207 -11.94 -2.43 -0.27
C ILE A 207 -12.31 -3.37 0.88
N TRP A 208 -13.01 -4.46 0.60
CA TRP A 208 -13.37 -5.46 1.59
C TRP A 208 -12.15 -6.08 2.26
N PHE A 209 -11.15 -6.53 1.50
CA PHE A 209 -9.95 -7.15 2.06
C PHE A 209 -9.06 -6.16 2.81
N GLN A 210 -8.97 -4.90 2.37
CA GLN A 210 -8.32 -3.84 3.15
C GLN A 210 -9.04 -3.59 4.47
N HIS A 211 -10.38 -3.51 4.44
CA HIS A 211 -11.19 -3.38 5.65
C HIS A 211 -10.95 -4.54 6.63
N LEU A 212 -10.88 -5.78 6.15
CA LEU A 212 -10.56 -6.94 6.97
C LEU A 212 -9.13 -6.90 7.52
N SER A 213 -8.19 -6.26 6.82
CA SER A 213 -6.80 -6.12 7.27
C SER A 213 -6.66 -5.25 8.52
N LEU A 214 -7.57 -4.29 8.73
CA LEU A 214 -7.53 -3.36 9.87
C LEU A 214 -7.56 -4.06 11.22
N GLN A 215 -8.22 -5.22 11.34
CA GLN A 215 -8.26 -5.98 12.58
C GLN A 215 -6.92 -6.61 12.97
N TYR A 216 -6.03 -6.87 11.99
CA TYR A 216 -4.68 -7.39 12.23
C TYR A 216 -3.66 -6.27 12.45
N LEU A 217 -3.89 -5.12 11.83
CA LEU A 217 -3.05 -3.93 12.00
C LEU A 217 -3.30 -3.27 13.36
N TRP A 218 -4.57 -3.07 13.75
CA TRP A 218 -4.96 -2.35 14.98
C TRP A 218 -6.07 -3.09 15.72
N PRO A 219 -5.83 -4.27 16.34
CA PRO A 219 -6.85 -5.15 16.92
C PRO A 219 -7.83 -4.48 17.88
N GLU A 220 -7.34 -3.53 18.70
CA GLU A 220 -8.12 -2.88 19.74
C GLU A 220 -9.04 -1.78 19.22
N ASN A 221 -8.58 -1.03 18.23
CA ASN A 221 -9.27 0.14 17.72
C ASN A 221 -9.84 -0.04 16.31
N TYR A 222 -9.69 -1.24 15.69
CA TYR A 222 -10.03 -1.49 14.30
C TYR A 222 -11.46 -1.07 13.95
N LYS A 223 -12.42 -1.21 14.86
CA LYS A 223 -13.84 -0.87 14.61
C LYS A 223 -14.03 0.62 14.35
N LYS A 224 -13.33 1.48 15.11
CA LYS A 224 -13.39 2.94 14.96
C LYS A 224 -12.56 3.42 13.78
N ILE A 225 -11.38 2.83 13.60
CA ILE A 225 -10.51 3.06 12.44
C ILE A 225 -11.22 2.65 11.16
N SER A 226 -11.97 1.54 11.19
CA SER A 226 -12.82 1.08 10.08
C SER A 226 -13.86 2.15 9.67
N CYS A 227 -14.51 2.83 10.61
CA CYS A 227 -15.44 3.90 10.28
C CYS A 227 -14.73 5.05 9.54
N CYS A 228 -13.56 5.50 10.02
CA CYS A 228 -12.78 6.53 9.32
C CYS A 228 -12.31 6.06 7.93
N TYR A 229 -11.82 4.82 7.82
CA TYR A 229 -11.42 4.24 6.54
C TYR A 229 -12.57 4.20 5.51
N LEU A 230 -13.77 3.76 5.91
CA LEU A 230 -14.93 3.67 5.03
C LEU A 230 -15.40 5.06 4.52
N VAL A 231 -15.33 6.09 5.37
CA VAL A 231 -15.57 7.48 4.95
C VAL A 231 -14.55 7.91 3.90
N LEU A 232 -13.25 7.63 4.10
CA LEU A 232 -12.21 7.93 3.11
C LEU A 232 -12.49 7.24 1.77
N VAL A 233 -12.93 5.98 1.79
CA VAL A 233 -13.31 5.23 0.58
C VAL A 233 -14.45 5.92 -0.16
N CYS A 234 -15.51 6.33 0.53
CA CYS A 234 -16.67 7.00 -0.09
C CYS A 234 -16.28 8.34 -0.73
N CYS A 235 -15.28 9.04 -0.19
CA CYS A 235 -14.84 10.34 -0.69
C CYS A 235 -13.77 10.25 -1.80
N ASN A 236 -13.24 9.05 -2.09
CA ASN A 236 -12.21 8.86 -3.12
C ASN A 236 -12.81 8.67 -4.52
N LEU A 237 -13.16 9.77 -5.17
CA LEU A 237 -13.74 9.75 -6.51
C LEU A 237 -12.79 9.19 -7.59
N PRO A 238 -11.48 9.55 -7.62
CA PRO A 238 -10.53 8.98 -8.57
C PRO A 238 -10.50 7.46 -8.54
N MET A 239 -10.57 6.85 -7.35
CA MET A 239 -10.57 5.40 -7.20
C MET A 239 -11.76 4.75 -7.93
N ILE A 240 -12.93 5.38 -7.85
CA ILE A 240 -14.14 4.88 -8.53
C ILE A 240 -14.00 5.08 -10.04
N MET A 241 -13.45 6.21 -10.50
CA MET A 241 -13.21 6.45 -11.94
C MET A 241 -12.26 5.41 -12.53
N TYR A 242 -11.23 4.99 -11.80
CA TYR A 242 -10.31 3.94 -12.26
C TYR A 242 -10.97 2.58 -12.51
N SER A 243 -12.15 2.31 -11.95
CA SER A 243 -12.93 1.10 -12.30
C SER A 243 -13.36 1.05 -13.77
N SER A 244 -13.37 2.22 -14.45
CA SER A 244 -13.66 2.32 -15.89
C SER A 244 -12.42 2.27 -16.77
N PHE A 245 -11.22 2.26 -16.19
CA PHE A 245 -9.95 2.17 -16.92
C PHE A 245 -9.55 0.71 -17.10
N VAL A 246 -9.71 0.19 -18.31
CA VAL A 246 -9.45 -1.21 -18.66
C VAL A 246 -7.94 -1.43 -18.77
N TYR A 247 -7.24 -1.35 -17.65
CA TYR A 247 -5.79 -1.55 -17.54
C TYR A 247 -5.42 -2.27 -16.23
N GLY A 248 -4.13 -2.33 -15.88
CA GLY A 248 -3.64 -3.15 -14.78
C GLY A 248 -3.88 -2.63 -13.36
N GLU A 249 -4.31 -1.36 -13.16
CA GLU A 249 -4.40 -0.72 -11.86
C GLU A 249 -5.33 -1.45 -10.88
N ILE A 250 -6.59 -1.59 -11.23
CA ILE A 250 -7.60 -2.18 -10.36
C ILE A 250 -7.38 -3.67 -10.12
N PRO A 251 -7.18 -4.53 -11.15
CA PRO A 251 -7.02 -5.96 -10.90
C PRO A 251 -5.73 -6.28 -10.13
N SER A 252 -4.63 -5.56 -10.40
CA SER A 252 -3.38 -5.68 -9.65
C SER A 252 -3.54 -5.28 -8.19
N PHE A 253 -4.22 -4.14 -7.92
CA PHE A 253 -4.50 -3.66 -6.58
C PHE A 253 -5.42 -4.62 -5.80
N ALA A 254 -6.41 -5.20 -6.46
CA ALA A 254 -7.29 -6.21 -5.85
C ALA A 254 -6.49 -7.45 -5.41
N ALA A 255 -5.64 -7.98 -6.30
CA ALA A 255 -4.76 -9.09 -5.97
C ALA A 255 -3.80 -8.74 -4.82
N LEU A 256 -3.17 -7.55 -4.86
CA LEU A 256 -2.31 -7.06 -3.78
C LEU A 256 -3.04 -6.99 -2.44
N SER A 257 -4.28 -6.49 -2.42
CA SER A 257 -5.09 -6.38 -1.20
C SER A 257 -5.41 -7.73 -0.57
N VAL A 258 -5.76 -8.73 -1.41
CA VAL A 258 -5.96 -10.11 -0.94
C VAL A 258 -4.67 -10.71 -0.40
N GLY A 259 -3.56 -10.57 -1.13
CA GLY A 259 -2.26 -11.09 -0.73
C GLY A 259 -1.76 -10.50 0.59
N CYS A 260 -1.89 -9.18 0.77
CA CYS A 260 -1.57 -8.48 2.00
C CYS A 260 -2.47 -8.89 3.17
N TYR A 261 -3.78 -9.04 2.95
CA TYR A 261 -4.70 -9.54 3.97
C TYR A 261 -4.28 -10.92 4.49
N LEU A 262 -3.98 -11.85 3.57
CA LEU A 262 -3.56 -13.20 3.93
C LEU A 262 -2.21 -13.18 4.68
N LEU A 263 -1.27 -12.34 4.27
CA LEU A 263 -0.01 -12.12 4.98
C LEU A 263 -0.24 -11.62 6.41
N LEU A 264 -1.04 -10.56 6.57
CA LEU A 264 -1.33 -9.98 7.87
C LEU A 264 -2.06 -10.97 8.79
N ARG A 265 -2.96 -11.77 8.24
CA ARG A 265 -3.62 -12.86 8.95
C ARG A 265 -2.62 -13.91 9.44
N LEU A 266 -1.65 -14.29 8.59
CA LEU A 266 -0.59 -15.24 8.96
C LEU A 266 0.30 -14.69 10.09
N LEU A 267 0.76 -13.44 9.97
CA LEU A 267 1.65 -12.80 10.94
C LEU A 267 0.95 -12.44 12.26
N GLY A 268 -0.32 -12.09 12.20
CA GLY A 268 -1.15 -11.74 13.35
C GLY A 268 -1.58 -12.95 14.18
N SER A 269 -1.78 -14.12 13.58
CA SER A 269 -2.21 -15.35 14.27
C SER A 269 -1.15 -15.96 15.19
N GLY A 270 0.12 -15.63 15.02
CA GLY A 270 1.24 -16.14 15.81
C GLY A 270 1.54 -15.38 17.10
N SER A 271 0.64 -14.55 17.62
CA SER A 271 0.85 -13.76 18.84
C SER A 271 0.25 -14.48 20.06
N PRO A 272 0.97 -14.61 21.21
CA PRO A 272 0.51 -15.33 22.39
C PRO A 272 -0.74 -14.76 23.08
N GLY A 273 -1.38 -13.73 22.56
CA GLY A 273 -2.66 -13.17 23.04
C GLY A 273 -3.79 -13.25 22.02
N GLY A 274 -3.57 -13.89 20.87
CA GLY A 274 -4.48 -13.88 19.73
C GLY A 274 -5.34 -15.15 19.59
N SER A 275 -5.81 -15.74 20.68
CA SER A 275 -6.93 -16.69 20.61
C SER A 275 -8.23 -15.90 20.38
N TYR A 276 -8.38 -15.34 19.17
CA TYR A 276 -9.66 -14.79 18.74
C TYR A 276 -10.58 -15.96 18.38
N ARG A 277 -11.62 -16.10 19.19
CA ARG A 277 -12.70 -17.09 19.01
C ARG A 277 -13.34 -16.91 17.63
N ASP A 278 -13.05 -17.82 16.70
CA ASP A 278 -13.89 -18.11 15.53
C ASP A 278 -15.13 -18.90 16.01
N ASN A 279 -15.96 -18.30 16.86
CA ASN A 279 -17.28 -18.83 17.24
C ASN A 279 -18.30 -17.70 17.17
N VAL A 280 -18.80 -17.42 15.98
CA VAL A 280 -20.11 -16.82 15.79
C VAL A 280 -21.02 -17.93 15.25
N SER A 281 -21.52 -18.76 16.14
CA SER A 281 -22.80 -19.44 15.94
C SER A 281 -23.90 -18.51 16.43
N PRO A 282 -24.92 -18.22 15.66
CA PRO A 282 -26.06 -17.45 16.13
C PRO A 282 -27.00 -18.39 16.91
N GLY A 283 -27.12 -18.21 18.20
CA GLY A 283 -28.17 -18.82 19.01
C GLY A 283 -27.61 -19.67 20.17
N GLY A 284 -27.57 -19.10 21.35
CA GLY A 284 -27.33 -19.82 22.59
C GLY A 284 -27.44 -18.90 23.80
N SER A 285 -28.53 -19.04 24.53
CA SER A 285 -28.94 -18.37 25.76
C SER A 285 -27.86 -18.45 26.86
N SER A 286 -27.67 -17.31 27.53
CA SER A 286 -26.91 -17.19 28.76
C SER A 286 -27.52 -18.02 29.91
N ARG A 287 -26.69 -18.87 30.55
CA ARG A 287 -26.68 -19.20 31.96
C ARG A 287 -25.61 -20.26 32.21
N ASP A 288 -24.75 -19.96 33.14
CA ASP A 288 -24.11 -20.76 34.19
C ASP A 288 -22.62 -20.39 34.34
N CYS A 289 -22.40 -19.54 35.35
CA CYS A 289 -21.11 -19.40 36.02
C CYS A 289 -20.92 -20.62 36.93
N VAL A 290 -20.03 -21.54 36.56
CA VAL A 290 -19.49 -22.54 37.47
C VAL A 290 -17.98 -22.32 37.57
N SER A 291 -17.55 -21.94 38.75
CA SER A 291 -16.17 -21.91 39.22
C SER A 291 -15.55 -23.32 39.14
N ARG A 292 -14.54 -23.50 38.29
CA ARG A 292 -13.62 -24.64 38.35
C ARG A 292 -12.19 -24.16 38.37
N SER A 293 -11.61 -24.18 39.57
CA SER A 293 -10.20 -24.21 39.83
C SER A 293 -9.67 -25.59 39.50
N ASP A 294 -9.15 -25.81 38.29
CA ASP A 294 -8.24 -26.90 38.00
C ASP A 294 -7.41 -26.46 36.79
N ALA A 295 -6.17 -26.11 37.02
CA ALA A 295 -5.18 -25.81 35.99
C ALA A 295 -4.75 -27.14 35.36
N PRO A 296 -5.04 -27.38 34.06
CA PRO A 296 -4.44 -28.51 33.36
C PRO A 296 -2.99 -28.20 33.07
N SER A 297 -2.10 -29.08 33.47
CA SER A 297 -0.71 -29.17 33.08
C SER A 297 -0.55 -28.95 31.57
N VAL A 298 0.28 -27.96 31.18
CA VAL A 298 0.65 -27.68 29.79
C VAL A 298 1.39 -28.89 29.23
N SER A 299 0.66 -29.80 28.61
CA SER A 299 1.23 -30.86 27.80
C SER A 299 1.85 -30.23 26.55
N ALA A 300 3.13 -30.54 26.30
CA ALA A 300 3.94 -30.13 25.16
C ALA A 300 3.47 -30.86 23.86
N HIS A 301 2.21 -30.66 23.48
CA HIS A 301 1.74 -31.10 22.17
C HIS A 301 1.96 -29.96 21.17
N GLY A 302 2.70 -30.23 20.08
CA GLY A 302 2.88 -29.30 18.98
C GLY A 302 1.52 -28.80 18.41
N PRO A 303 1.52 -27.71 17.63
CA PRO A 303 0.28 -27.16 17.08
C PRO A 303 -0.51 -28.24 16.35
N ALA A 304 -1.82 -28.30 16.60
CA ALA A 304 -2.72 -29.29 15.99
C ALA A 304 -2.58 -29.30 14.45
N PRO A 305 -2.63 -30.47 13.79
CA PRO A 305 -2.40 -30.62 12.33
C PRO A 305 -3.22 -29.65 11.49
N HIS A 306 -4.46 -29.34 11.91
CA HIS A 306 -5.33 -28.39 11.24
C HIS A 306 -4.79 -26.95 11.23
N LEU A 307 -4.05 -26.54 12.27
CA LEU A 307 -3.46 -25.21 12.36
C LEU A 307 -2.29 -25.07 11.39
N LEU A 308 -1.47 -26.09 11.26
CA LEU A 308 -0.34 -26.12 10.30
C LEU A 308 -0.87 -26.09 8.85
N CYS A 309 -1.90 -26.89 8.55
CA CYS A 309 -2.53 -26.90 7.24
C CYS A 309 -3.12 -25.53 6.89
N ARG A 310 -3.84 -24.89 7.83
CA ARG A 310 -4.40 -23.55 7.66
C ARG A 310 -3.31 -22.49 7.44
N MET A 311 -2.20 -22.55 8.16
CA MET A 311 -1.06 -21.65 7.97
C MET A 311 -0.43 -21.82 6.59
N PHE A 312 -0.26 -23.08 6.13
CA PHE A 312 0.28 -23.38 4.81
C PHE A 312 -0.60 -22.79 3.68
N PHE A 313 -1.92 -23.05 3.68
CA PHE A 313 -2.82 -22.51 2.67
C PHE A 313 -2.91 -20.99 2.70
N THR A 314 -2.84 -20.37 3.89
CA THR A 314 -2.84 -18.91 4.02
C THR A 314 -1.54 -18.31 3.44
N GLY A 315 -0.39 -18.92 3.73
CA GLY A 315 0.90 -18.51 3.17
C GLY A 315 0.97 -18.69 1.66
N PHE A 316 0.54 -19.87 1.15
CA PHE A 316 0.47 -20.14 -0.28
C PHE A 316 -0.45 -19.16 -1.01
N GLY A 317 -1.66 -18.92 -0.48
CA GLY A 317 -2.59 -17.94 -1.04
C GLY A 317 -2.00 -16.52 -1.07
N SER A 318 -1.27 -16.12 -0.02
CA SER A 318 -0.57 -14.83 0.00
C SER A 318 0.46 -14.73 -1.13
N ILE A 319 1.32 -15.73 -1.32
CA ILE A 319 2.30 -15.78 -2.40
C ILE A 319 1.59 -15.71 -3.76
N LEU A 320 0.55 -16.52 -3.96
CA LEU A 320 -0.20 -16.57 -5.21
C LEU A 320 -0.76 -15.19 -5.61
N PHE A 321 -1.47 -14.52 -4.69
CA PHE A 321 -2.09 -13.24 -4.99
C PHE A 321 -1.09 -12.09 -5.10
N LEU A 322 0.01 -12.10 -4.33
CA LEU A 322 1.10 -11.13 -4.48
C LEU A 322 1.82 -11.31 -5.82
N THR A 323 2.09 -12.55 -6.24
CA THR A 323 2.65 -12.84 -7.56
C THR A 323 1.70 -12.45 -8.68
N LEU A 324 0.39 -12.73 -8.54
CA LEU A 324 -0.63 -12.29 -9.49
C LEU A 324 -0.68 -10.78 -9.62
N SER A 325 -0.50 -10.02 -8.53
CA SER A 325 -0.45 -8.55 -8.60
C SER A 325 0.70 -8.05 -9.47
N VAL A 326 1.88 -8.70 -9.41
CA VAL A 326 3.04 -8.37 -10.26
C VAL A 326 2.80 -8.78 -11.71
N MET A 327 2.17 -9.94 -11.96
CA MET A 327 1.79 -10.38 -13.29
C MET A 327 0.87 -9.38 -13.99
N LEU A 328 -0.11 -8.83 -13.26
CA LEU A 328 -1.09 -7.87 -13.80
C LEU A 328 -0.50 -6.47 -13.98
N ARG A 329 0.50 -6.10 -13.16
CA ARG A 329 1.19 -4.81 -13.26
C ARG A 329 2.57 -4.89 -12.62
N LYS A 330 3.62 -4.74 -13.43
CA LYS A 330 5.02 -4.86 -12.98
C LYS A 330 5.37 -3.92 -11.81
N ASN A 331 4.76 -2.72 -11.74
CA ASN A 331 4.98 -1.77 -10.64
C ASN A 331 4.57 -2.32 -9.27
N SER A 332 3.71 -3.36 -9.20
CA SER A 332 3.40 -4.06 -7.95
C SER A 332 4.59 -4.81 -7.35
N LEU A 333 5.70 -4.91 -8.08
CA LEU A 333 6.95 -5.43 -7.52
C LEU A 333 7.44 -4.57 -6.33
N ILE A 334 7.19 -3.25 -6.34
CA ILE A 334 7.60 -2.34 -5.25
C ILE A 334 6.91 -2.71 -3.93
N PRO A 335 5.57 -2.80 -3.84
CA PRO A 335 4.93 -3.30 -2.61
C PRO A 335 5.28 -4.75 -2.29
N VAL A 336 5.57 -5.61 -3.27
CA VAL A 336 6.06 -6.97 -3.00
C VAL A 336 7.45 -6.95 -2.37
N ILE A 337 8.36 -6.07 -2.79
CA ILE A 337 9.65 -5.85 -2.13
C ILE A 337 9.45 -5.40 -0.67
N ALA A 338 8.49 -4.52 -0.40
CA ALA A 338 8.15 -4.14 0.97
C ALA A 338 7.69 -5.35 1.81
N VAL A 339 6.89 -6.24 1.22
CA VAL A 339 6.49 -7.51 1.87
C VAL A 339 7.70 -8.40 2.13
N LEU A 340 8.62 -8.54 1.17
CA LEU A 340 9.86 -9.32 1.34
C LEU A 340 10.71 -8.79 2.51
N LEU A 341 10.89 -7.47 2.59
CA LEU A 341 11.57 -6.83 3.71
C LEU A 341 10.89 -7.13 5.05
N VAL A 342 9.56 -7.02 5.10
CA VAL A 342 8.79 -7.35 6.30
C VAL A 342 8.97 -8.81 6.70
N LEU A 343 8.91 -9.76 5.76
CA LEU A 343 9.11 -11.18 6.03
C LEU A 343 10.51 -11.46 6.60
N LEU A 344 11.56 -10.85 6.02
CA LEU A 344 12.94 -10.99 6.49
C LEU A 344 13.11 -10.42 7.92
N PHE A 345 12.61 -9.21 8.18
CA PHE A 345 12.70 -8.61 9.50
C PHE A 345 11.86 -9.36 10.55
N GLU A 346 10.66 -9.85 10.18
CA GLU A 346 9.83 -10.66 11.09
C GLU A 346 10.47 -12.03 11.37
N ALA A 347 11.26 -12.59 10.45
CA ALA A 347 12.08 -13.78 10.73
C ALA A 347 13.21 -13.50 11.75
N LEU A 348 13.77 -12.29 11.75
CA LEU A 348 14.78 -11.85 12.71
C LEU A 348 14.19 -11.43 14.07
N ARG A 349 12.87 -11.30 14.17
CA ARG A 349 12.21 -10.80 15.38
C ARG A 349 12.52 -11.69 16.60
N PRO A 350 12.87 -11.08 17.78
CA PRO A 350 13.12 -11.79 19.01
C PRO A 350 11.90 -12.60 19.48
N GLY A 351 12.13 -13.78 20.06
CA GLY A 351 11.07 -14.65 20.59
C GLY A 351 10.34 -15.51 19.56
N ARG A 352 10.66 -15.40 18.26
CA ARG A 352 10.17 -16.33 17.23
C ARG A 352 10.87 -17.68 17.35
N ASN A 353 10.12 -18.79 17.28
CA ASN A 353 10.72 -20.12 17.25
C ASN A 353 11.38 -20.43 15.90
N GLY A 354 12.34 -21.37 15.86
CA GLY A 354 13.11 -21.68 14.66
C GLY A 354 12.25 -22.15 13.48
N LYS A 355 11.20 -22.93 13.72
CA LYS A 355 10.29 -23.41 12.67
C LYS A 355 9.54 -22.25 12.00
N MET A 356 9.09 -21.27 12.79
CA MET A 356 8.40 -20.08 12.25
C MET A 356 9.37 -19.18 11.46
N ARG A 357 10.62 -19.01 11.93
CA ARG A 357 11.67 -18.28 11.20
C ARG A 357 11.94 -18.90 9.85
N LEU A 358 12.15 -20.22 9.82
CA LEU A 358 12.38 -20.96 8.58
C LEU A 358 11.19 -20.85 7.63
N GLY A 359 9.96 -20.95 8.12
CA GLY A 359 8.75 -20.78 7.32
C GLY A 359 8.64 -19.40 6.66
N LEU A 360 8.97 -18.31 7.40
CA LEU A 360 8.98 -16.95 6.84
C LEU A 360 10.08 -16.77 5.79
N LEU A 361 11.27 -17.34 5.99
CA LEU A 361 12.36 -17.30 5.01
C LEU A 361 12.01 -18.07 3.74
N ILE A 362 11.46 -19.28 3.87
CA ILE A 362 10.97 -20.06 2.71
C ILE A 362 9.90 -19.25 1.96
N MET A 363 8.95 -18.67 2.67
CA MET A 363 7.91 -17.83 2.07
C MET A 363 8.52 -16.64 1.32
N ALA A 364 9.54 -15.98 1.87
CA ALA A 364 10.23 -14.86 1.22
C ALA A 364 10.94 -15.33 -0.06
N VAL A 365 11.66 -16.45 -0.02
CA VAL A 365 12.32 -17.02 -1.21
C VAL A 365 11.29 -17.40 -2.28
N CYS A 366 10.24 -18.13 -1.92
CA CYS A 366 9.18 -18.50 -2.85
C CYS A 366 8.52 -17.27 -3.49
N LEU A 367 8.20 -16.25 -2.69
CA LEU A 367 7.62 -15.01 -3.20
C LEU A 367 8.58 -14.28 -4.16
N ALA A 368 9.86 -14.19 -3.82
CA ALA A 368 10.86 -13.56 -4.68
C ALA A 368 10.97 -14.29 -6.03
N VAL A 369 11.13 -15.61 -5.99
CA VAL A 369 11.28 -16.45 -7.20
C VAL A 369 10.03 -16.38 -8.07
N THR A 370 8.83 -16.51 -7.49
CA THR A 370 7.58 -16.47 -8.28
C THR A 370 7.30 -15.09 -8.84
N SER A 371 7.56 -14.02 -8.08
CA SER A 371 7.33 -12.64 -8.54
C SER A 371 8.26 -12.22 -9.69
N VAL A 372 9.51 -12.69 -9.70
CA VAL A 372 10.45 -12.45 -10.80
C VAL A 372 10.15 -13.38 -11.98
N GLY A 373 9.77 -14.62 -11.72
CA GLY A 373 9.62 -15.68 -12.73
C GLY A 373 8.28 -15.67 -13.47
N ILE A 374 7.23 -15.04 -12.93
CA ILE A 374 5.87 -15.16 -13.48
C ILE A 374 5.75 -14.56 -14.90
N LEU A 375 6.27 -13.36 -15.14
CA LEU A 375 6.19 -12.71 -16.45
C LEU A 375 6.98 -13.48 -17.53
N PRO A 376 8.26 -13.85 -17.31
CA PRO A 376 8.98 -14.72 -18.24
C PRO A 376 8.29 -16.07 -18.51
N LEU A 377 7.64 -16.65 -17.49
CA LEU A 377 6.91 -17.90 -17.64
C LEU A 377 5.70 -17.72 -18.56
N VAL A 378 4.88 -16.69 -18.33
CA VAL A 378 3.72 -16.37 -19.17
C VAL A 378 4.18 -16.07 -20.59
N GLN A 379 5.22 -15.25 -20.77
CA GLN A 379 5.79 -14.92 -22.07
C GLN A 379 6.18 -16.18 -22.87
N LYS A 380 6.96 -17.08 -22.25
CA LYS A 380 7.35 -18.35 -22.88
C LYS A 380 6.18 -19.23 -23.29
N CYS A 381 5.08 -19.21 -22.52
CA CYS A 381 3.86 -19.93 -22.88
C CYS A 381 3.22 -19.40 -24.18
N TYR A 382 3.18 -18.07 -24.35
CA TYR A 382 2.66 -17.43 -25.57
C TYR A 382 3.61 -17.60 -26.74
N GLU A 383 4.92 -17.40 -26.57
CA GLU A 383 5.95 -17.61 -27.58
C GLU A 383 5.93 -19.04 -28.14
N LYS A 384 5.83 -20.04 -27.26
CA LYS A 384 5.71 -21.44 -27.67
C LYS A 384 4.47 -21.71 -28.53
N LYS A 385 3.33 -21.05 -28.22
CA LYS A 385 2.09 -21.20 -28.99
C LYS A 385 2.14 -20.44 -30.31
N ALA A 386 2.78 -19.28 -30.33
CA ALA A 386 2.94 -18.47 -31.53
C ALA A 386 3.99 -19.03 -32.50
N GLY A 387 4.93 -19.83 -32.02
CA GLY A 387 6.11 -20.25 -32.77
C GLY A 387 7.11 -19.11 -33.06
N ASN A 388 7.02 -18.02 -32.29
CA ASN A 388 7.84 -16.82 -32.44
C ASN A 388 8.22 -16.27 -31.05
N THR A 389 9.17 -15.33 -30.98
CA THR A 389 9.66 -14.74 -29.73
C THR A 389 9.36 -13.25 -29.67
N LEU A 390 9.23 -12.71 -28.45
CA LEU A 390 9.21 -11.28 -28.21
C LEU A 390 10.64 -10.77 -28.00
N SER A 391 10.86 -9.50 -28.36
CA SER A 391 12.09 -8.78 -28.00
C SER A 391 12.16 -8.54 -26.47
N SER A 392 13.31 -8.08 -26.00
CA SER A 392 13.50 -7.71 -24.60
C SER A 392 12.72 -6.44 -24.21
N GLY A 393 12.24 -5.69 -25.18
CA GLY A 393 11.49 -4.46 -25.01
C GLY A 393 12.34 -3.25 -24.62
N VAL A 394 11.66 -2.13 -24.46
CA VAL A 394 12.27 -0.87 -24.05
C VAL A 394 13.01 -1.02 -22.71
N THR A 395 14.24 -0.54 -22.66
CA THR A 395 15.15 -0.80 -21.53
C THR A 395 14.83 0.04 -20.29
N ALA A 396 15.18 -0.48 -19.12
CA ALA A 396 15.05 0.27 -17.87
C ALA A 396 15.91 1.55 -17.85
N MET A 397 17.06 1.53 -18.53
CA MET A 397 17.95 2.69 -18.65
C MET A 397 17.30 3.82 -19.44
N SER A 398 16.51 3.52 -20.47
CA SER A 398 15.78 4.54 -21.26
C SER A 398 14.70 5.25 -20.43
N TYR A 399 13.99 4.51 -19.55
CA TYR A 399 13.04 5.12 -18.60
C TYR A 399 13.74 5.97 -17.55
N LEU A 400 14.94 5.55 -17.10
CA LEU A 400 15.74 6.31 -16.15
C LEU A 400 16.21 7.62 -16.79
N ALA A 401 16.75 7.56 -18.02
CA ALA A 401 17.18 8.74 -18.77
C ALA A 401 16.01 9.71 -19.00
N MET A 402 14.86 9.19 -19.45
CA MET A 402 13.64 9.97 -19.68
C MET A 402 13.16 10.65 -18.39
N GLY A 403 13.21 9.96 -17.26
CA GLY A 403 12.82 10.51 -15.96
C GLY A 403 13.70 11.64 -15.45
N MET A 404 14.86 11.89 -16.07
CA MET A 404 15.79 12.97 -15.76
C MET A 404 15.76 14.11 -16.80
N GLN A 405 14.88 14.04 -17.79
CA GLN A 405 14.72 15.02 -18.87
C GLN A 405 13.50 15.89 -18.67
N GLU A 406 13.49 17.04 -19.30
CA GLU A 406 12.29 17.86 -19.44
C GLU A 406 11.39 17.30 -20.54
N ALA A 407 10.10 17.48 -20.38
CA ALA A 407 9.09 17.15 -21.34
C ALA A 407 8.07 18.30 -21.46
N SER A 408 7.34 18.35 -22.56
CA SER A 408 6.24 19.31 -22.74
C SER A 408 5.15 19.16 -21.68
N ARG A 409 5.02 17.97 -21.08
CA ARG A 409 4.07 17.66 -19.99
C ARG A 409 4.57 18.13 -18.63
N GLY A 410 5.89 18.14 -18.39
CA GLY A 410 6.52 18.51 -17.13
C GLY A 410 7.87 17.82 -16.93
N CYS A 411 8.56 18.20 -15.86
CA CYS A 411 9.86 17.64 -15.51
C CYS A 411 9.80 16.12 -15.26
N GLY A 412 10.58 15.35 -16.00
CA GLY A 412 10.67 13.90 -15.88
C GLY A 412 9.44 13.13 -16.38
N TRP A 413 8.49 13.78 -17.04
CA TRP A 413 7.33 13.14 -17.65
C TRP A 413 7.70 12.47 -18.98
N TYR A 414 6.78 11.63 -19.49
CA TYR A 414 6.92 10.97 -20.76
C TYR A 414 7.17 11.98 -21.89
N ASN A 415 8.26 11.80 -22.66
CA ASN A 415 8.67 12.62 -23.80
C ASN A 415 8.99 11.80 -25.07
N GLY A 416 8.75 10.49 -25.05
CA GLY A 416 9.04 9.58 -26.18
C GLY A 416 10.46 9.02 -26.19
N PHE A 417 11.41 9.57 -25.42
CA PHE A 417 12.83 9.18 -25.43
C PHE A 417 13.05 7.66 -25.33
N ASN A 418 12.26 6.97 -24.55
CA ASN A 418 12.38 5.54 -24.34
C ASN A 418 12.08 4.72 -25.62
N ILE A 419 11.08 5.13 -26.41
CA ILE A 419 10.73 4.50 -27.68
C ILE A 419 11.73 4.91 -28.75
N ASP A 420 11.97 6.21 -28.91
CA ASP A 420 12.87 6.78 -29.93
C ASP A 420 14.29 6.18 -29.81
N THR A 421 14.79 6.02 -28.58
CA THR A 421 16.09 5.39 -28.32
C THR A 421 16.10 3.92 -28.75
N TYR A 422 15.01 3.18 -28.46
CA TYR A 422 14.91 1.78 -28.78
C TYR A 422 14.80 1.55 -30.29
N ASP A 423 14.05 2.40 -31.00
CA ASP A 423 13.92 2.38 -32.46
C ASP A 423 15.23 2.79 -33.14
N THR A 424 15.89 3.86 -32.66
CA THR A 424 17.21 4.28 -33.17
C THR A 424 18.27 3.20 -33.02
N ALA A 425 18.17 2.40 -31.96
CA ALA A 425 19.03 1.24 -31.72
C ALA A 425 18.67 0.02 -32.58
N GLY A 426 17.69 0.11 -33.49
CA GLY A 426 17.20 -1.06 -34.24
C GLY A 426 16.61 -2.15 -33.34
N MET A 427 16.03 -1.78 -32.23
CA MET A 427 15.50 -2.68 -31.15
C MET A 427 16.58 -3.52 -30.46
N ASP A 428 17.85 -3.14 -30.58
CA ASP A 428 18.95 -3.74 -29.83
C ASP A 428 19.05 -3.11 -28.44
N THR A 429 18.83 -3.93 -27.41
CA THR A 429 18.85 -3.47 -26.01
C THR A 429 20.23 -3.04 -25.52
N ALA A 430 21.32 -3.59 -26.08
CA ALA A 430 22.68 -3.20 -25.70
C ALA A 430 23.00 -1.80 -26.22
N ILE A 431 22.66 -1.52 -27.48
CA ILE A 431 22.83 -0.20 -28.11
C ILE A 431 21.91 0.82 -27.43
N ALA A 432 20.65 0.49 -27.19
CA ALA A 432 19.69 1.36 -26.50
C ALA A 432 20.16 1.71 -25.07
N ASN A 433 20.75 0.76 -24.37
CA ASN A 433 21.34 1.01 -23.04
C ASN A 433 22.54 1.96 -23.11
N GLU A 434 23.40 1.84 -24.13
CA GLU A 434 24.56 2.72 -24.27
C GLU A 434 24.12 4.17 -24.58
N ILE A 435 23.17 4.36 -25.51
CA ILE A 435 22.59 5.68 -25.80
C ILE A 435 21.97 6.28 -24.53
N SER A 436 21.20 5.49 -23.79
CA SER A 436 20.56 5.93 -22.54
C SER A 436 21.57 6.28 -21.46
N ARG A 437 22.68 5.52 -21.34
CA ARG A 437 23.77 5.79 -20.40
C ARG A 437 24.43 7.13 -20.70
N LEU A 438 24.72 7.42 -21.95
CA LEU A 438 25.29 8.71 -22.36
C LEU A 438 24.36 9.88 -22.01
N ALA A 439 23.05 9.73 -22.27
CA ALA A 439 22.06 10.73 -21.89
C ALA A 439 21.97 10.94 -20.37
N ILE A 440 22.08 9.87 -19.56
CA ILE A 440 22.13 9.96 -18.09
C ILE A 440 23.40 10.70 -17.64
N ASP A 441 24.55 10.36 -18.18
CA ASP A 441 25.83 10.98 -17.82
C ASP A 441 25.83 12.48 -18.13
N GLU A 442 25.26 12.88 -19.28
CA GLU A 442 25.05 14.28 -19.65
C GLU A 442 24.14 15.00 -18.65
N ARG A 443 23.00 14.42 -18.32
CA ARG A 443 22.05 15.01 -17.35
C ARG A 443 22.64 15.13 -15.94
N LEU A 444 23.38 14.11 -15.47
CA LEU A 444 24.06 14.15 -14.17
C LEU A 444 25.14 15.22 -14.14
N THR A 445 25.86 15.43 -15.23
CA THR A 445 26.85 16.51 -15.37
C THR A 445 26.15 17.86 -15.29
N TYR A 446 25.12 18.07 -16.08
CA TYR A 446 24.32 19.29 -16.09
C TYR A 446 23.73 19.60 -14.70
N PHE A 447 23.17 18.61 -14.02
CA PHE A 447 22.63 18.77 -12.66
C PHE A 447 23.70 19.17 -11.63
N ARG A 448 24.91 18.65 -11.77
CA ARG A 448 26.04 19.01 -10.90
C ARG A 448 26.50 20.44 -11.11
N GLU A 449 26.53 20.88 -12.36
CA GLU A 449 26.95 22.23 -12.74
C GLU A 449 25.90 23.29 -12.43
N HIS A 450 24.61 22.89 -12.39
CA HIS A 450 23.47 23.79 -12.19
C HIS A 450 22.60 23.37 -10.98
N PRO A 451 23.10 23.49 -9.73
CA PRO A 451 22.40 22.97 -8.55
C PRO A 451 21.04 23.65 -8.26
N GLY A 452 20.89 24.94 -8.61
CA GLY A 452 19.61 25.65 -8.50
C GLY A 452 18.54 25.07 -9.43
N TYR A 453 18.91 24.87 -10.70
CA TYR A 453 18.04 24.20 -11.66
C TYR A 453 17.69 22.77 -11.22
N THR A 454 18.67 22.03 -10.68
CA THR A 454 18.45 20.66 -10.20
C THR A 454 17.39 20.60 -9.10
N ALA A 455 17.50 21.51 -8.13
CA ALA A 455 16.52 21.61 -7.06
C ALA A 455 15.12 21.93 -7.60
N ASP A 456 15.02 22.87 -8.53
CA ASP A 456 13.78 23.26 -9.17
C ASP A 456 13.17 22.11 -10.01
N PHE A 457 13.99 21.42 -10.82
CA PHE A 457 13.58 20.28 -11.61
C PHE A 457 12.96 19.17 -10.75
N TYR A 458 13.64 18.77 -9.67
CA TYR A 458 13.12 17.71 -8.80
C TYR A 458 11.94 18.16 -7.96
N LEU A 459 11.87 19.43 -7.56
CA LEU A 459 10.69 19.98 -6.88
C LEU A 459 9.47 19.91 -7.79
N HIS A 460 9.56 20.43 -9.02
CA HIS A 460 8.47 20.37 -10.01
C HIS A 460 8.09 18.94 -10.37
N LYS A 461 9.08 18.07 -10.58
CA LYS A 461 8.86 16.65 -10.83
C LYS A 461 8.05 15.98 -9.73
N HIS A 462 8.44 16.17 -8.45
CA HIS A 462 7.76 15.54 -7.33
C HIS A 462 6.39 16.15 -7.07
N LEU A 463 6.23 17.46 -7.13
CA LEU A 463 4.94 18.11 -6.98
C LEU A 463 3.98 17.65 -8.08
N SER A 464 4.40 17.62 -9.35
CA SER A 464 3.57 17.18 -10.48
C SER A 464 3.08 15.74 -10.35
N GLN A 465 3.79 14.92 -9.61
CA GLN A 465 3.46 13.51 -9.43
C GLN A 465 2.67 13.23 -8.14
N TRP A 466 3.04 13.88 -7.02
CA TRP A 466 2.53 13.55 -5.69
C TRP A 466 1.49 14.55 -5.17
N ALA A 467 1.35 15.72 -5.78
CA ALA A 467 0.35 16.73 -5.42
C ALA A 467 -0.83 16.81 -6.42
N ASP A 468 -1.00 15.81 -7.29
CA ASP A 468 -2.19 15.63 -8.12
C ASP A 468 -3.18 14.69 -7.43
N GLY A 469 -4.17 15.26 -6.76
CA GLY A 469 -5.23 14.51 -6.08
C GLY A 469 -6.15 13.75 -7.03
N THR A 470 -6.15 14.09 -8.33
CA THR A 470 -6.93 13.37 -9.35
C THR A 470 -6.27 12.08 -9.81
N TYR A 471 -4.97 11.93 -9.56
CA TYR A 471 -4.15 10.80 -10.04
C TYR A 471 -4.30 10.53 -11.54
N ALA A 472 -4.44 11.59 -12.35
CA ALA A 472 -4.72 11.51 -13.79
C ALA A 472 -5.96 10.65 -14.16
N SER A 473 -6.95 10.51 -13.27
CA SER A 473 -8.11 9.63 -13.49
C SER A 473 -8.97 10.07 -14.68
N ARG A 474 -9.11 11.38 -14.93
CA ARG A 474 -9.84 11.92 -16.09
C ARG A 474 -9.11 11.57 -17.39
N GLN A 475 -7.79 11.76 -17.43
CA GLN A 475 -6.94 11.44 -18.59
C GLN A 475 -6.96 9.94 -18.90
N ALA A 476 -6.83 9.10 -17.84
CA ALA A 476 -6.88 7.65 -17.98
C ALA A 476 -8.21 7.13 -18.55
N THR A 477 -9.30 7.87 -18.34
CA THR A 477 -10.65 7.50 -18.77
C THR A 477 -11.23 8.48 -19.80
N LEU A 478 -10.38 9.17 -20.58
CA LEU A 478 -10.78 10.24 -21.49
C LEU A 478 -11.59 9.75 -22.68
N ALA A 479 -11.15 8.70 -23.36
CA ALA A 479 -11.77 8.22 -24.59
C ALA A 479 -13.17 7.64 -24.37
N THR A 480 -14.11 7.93 -25.28
CA THR A 480 -15.50 7.49 -25.18
C THR A 480 -16.06 6.94 -26.49
N TYR A 481 -17.08 6.10 -26.37
CA TYR A 481 -17.89 5.64 -27.51
C TYR A 481 -19.25 6.34 -27.48
N GLY A 482 -19.54 7.09 -28.54
CA GLY A 482 -20.81 7.83 -28.69
C GLY A 482 -20.98 9.03 -27.74
N GLY A 483 -19.88 9.52 -27.14
CA GLY A 483 -19.89 10.66 -26.22
C GLY A 483 -20.42 10.37 -24.82
N ARG A 484 -20.08 11.22 -23.84
CA ARG A 484 -20.54 11.14 -22.44
C ARG A 484 -21.96 11.71 -22.30
N SER A 485 -22.67 11.33 -21.23
CA SER A 485 -23.86 12.06 -20.79
C SER A 485 -23.50 13.48 -20.37
N ALA A 486 -24.49 14.40 -20.40
CA ALA A 486 -24.28 15.81 -20.08
C ALA A 486 -23.58 16.02 -18.73
N PHE A 487 -24.02 15.34 -17.69
CA PHE A 487 -23.40 15.43 -16.36
C PHE A 487 -21.90 15.04 -16.37
N PHE A 488 -21.56 13.90 -16.96
CA PHE A 488 -20.17 13.48 -17.02
C PHE A 488 -19.31 14.35 -17.95
N LYS A 489 -19.91 14.97 -18.97
CA LYS A 489 -19.22 15.97 -19.78
C LYS A 489 -18.80 17.18 -18.94
N GLU A 490 -19.68 17.67 -18.06
CA GLU A 490 -19.36 18.76 -17.14
C GLU A 490 -18.23 18.40 -16.16
N VAL A 491 -18.19 17.16 -15.65
CA VAL A 491 -17.12 16.70 -14.75
C VAL A 491 -15.77 16.58 -15.46
N TYR A 492 -15.76 16.18 -16.72
CA TYR A 492 -14.51 15.96 -17.45
C TYR A 492 -13.95 17.25 -18.06
N GLU A 493 -14.81 18.10 -18.67
CA GLU A 493 -14.40 19.19 -19.54
C GLU A 493 -15.16 20.50 -19.27
N GLY A 494 -16.23 20.45 -18.48
CA GLY A 494 -17.13 21.59 -18.23
C GLY A 494 -16.91 22.24 -16.86
N SER A 495 -17.98 22.89 -16.37
CA SER A 495 -17.98 23.70 -15.15
C SER A 495 -17.64 22.93 -13.88
N LEU A 496 -18.01 21.64 -13.80
CA LEU A 496 -17.72 20.78 -12.64
C LEU A 496 -16.29 20.21 -12.63
N SER A 497 -15.48 20.52 -13.63
CA SER A 497 -14.09 20.04 -13.72
C SER A 497 -13.21 20.63 -12.62
N GLY A 498 -13.40 21.93 -12.31
CA GLY A 498 -12.68 22.60 -11.23
C GLY A 498 -13.03 22.02 -9.86
N GLU A 499 -14.32 21.88 -9.56
CA GLU A 499 -14.80 21.30 -8.30
C GLU A 499 -14.35 19.85 -8.11
N TYR A 500 -14.24 19.08 -9.19
CA TYR A 500 -13.69 17.74 -9.13
C TYR A 500 -12.20 17.76 -8.71
N ILE A 501 -11.40 18.67 -9.28
CA ILE A 501 -9.98 18.83 -8.95
C ILE A 501 -9.84 19.24 -7.47
N GLU A 502 -10.56 20.29 -7.04
CA GLU A 502 -10.52 20.79 -5.66
C GLU A 502 -10.92 19.69 -4.65
N TRP A 503 -12.01 18.97 -4.92
CA TRP A 503 -12.40 17.84 -4.07
C TRP A 503 -11.31 16.76 -3.95
N CYS A 504 -10.67 16.40 -5.07
CA CYS A 504 -9.63 15.39 -5.08
C CYS A 504 -8.38 15.86 -4.31
N ASN A 505 -8.03 17.15 -4.40
CA ASN A 505 -6.90 17.72 -3.67
C ASN A 505 -7.20 17.82 -2.17
N ALA A 506 -8.38 18.28 -1.77
CA ALA A 506 -8.81 18.29 -0.38
C ALA A 506 -8.80 16.87 0.23
N TRP A 507 -9.24 15.87 -0.54
CA TRP A 507 -9.15 14.47 -0.12
C TRP A 507 -7.70 14.00 0.03
N GLN A 508 -6.80 14.40 -0.87
CA GLN A 508 -5.38 14.07 -0.81
C GLN A 508 -4.70 14.71 0.41
N ASP A 509 -5.04 15.96 0.73
CA ASP A 509 -4.57 16.65 1.93
C ASP A 509 -4.98 15.91 3.21
N VAL A 510 -6.23 15.48 3.28
CA VAL A 510 -6.73 14.64 4.38
C VAL A 510 -5.94 13.33 4.47
N LEU A 511 -5.65 12.69 3.32
CA LEU A 511 -4.88 11.45 3.26
C LEU A 511 -3.49 11.65 3.86
N TYR A 512 -2.76 12.65 3.40
CA TYR A 512 -1.37 12.88 3.83
C TYR A 512 -1.30 13.40 5.28
N LEU A 513 -2.21 14.31 5.68
CA LEU A 513 -2.32 14.76 7.07
C LEU A 513 -2.62 13.59 8.02
N GLY A 514 -3.56 12.73 7.66
CA GLY A 514 -3.90 11.56 8.45
C GLY A 514 -2.71 10.62 8.63
N VAL A 515 -1.95 10.36 7.57
CA VAL A 515 -0.71 9.55 7.64
C VAL A 515 0.34 10.22 8.52
N LEU A 516 0.53 11.53 8.40
CA LEU A 516 1.45 12.31 9.24
C LEU A 516 1.08 12.20 10.73
N VAL A 517 -0.20 12.37 11.06
CA VAL A 517 -0.71 12.23 12.44
C VAL A 517 -0.50 10.81 12.96
N PHE A 518 -0.67 9.79 12.13
CA PHE A 518 -0.36 8.39 12.47
C PHE A 518 1.13 8.22 12.80
N CYS A 519 2.04 8.73 11.97
CA CYS A 519 3.48 8.63 12.19
C CYS A 519 3.92 9.32 13.49
N ILE A 520 3.47 10.56 13.73
CA ILE A 520 3.71 11.30 14.98
C ILE A 520 3.16 10.52 16.18
N GLY A 521 1.96 9.92 16.03
CA GLY A 521 1.32 9.12 17.06
C GLY A 521 2.13 7.92 17.47
N SER A 522 2.60 7.19 16.49
CA SER A 522 3.39 5.97 16.66
C SER A 522 4.72 6.25 17.37
N LEU A 523 5.41 7.33 16.99
CA LEU A 523 6.66 7.75 17.65
C LEU A 523 6.46 8.14 19.12
N LYS A 524 5.41 8.92 19.43
CA LYS A 524 5.11 9.33 20.83
C LYS A 524 4.78 8.13 21.72
N ASN A 525 4.01 7.17 21.22
CA ASN A 525 3.64 5.97 21.96
C ASN A 525 4.89 5.12 22.31
N ARG A 526 5.83 4.98 21.38
CA ARG A 526 7.10 4.26 21.62
C ARG A 526 8.00 4.94 22.65
N ARG A 527 8.10 6.28 22.63
CA ARG A 527 8.87 7.02 23.64
C ARG A 527 8.32 6.78 25.06
N LYS A 528 6.99 6.83 25.22
CA LYS A 528 6.35 6.54 26.50
C LYS A 528 6.60 5.11 26.98
N SER A 529 6.56 4.11 26.08
CA SER A 529 6.85 2.72 26.43
C SER A 529 8.28 2.50 26.93
N LYS A 530 9.28 3.21 26.35
CA LYS A 530 10.68 3.13 26.81
C LYS A 530 10.86 3.70 28.22
N VAL A 531 10.24 4.84 28.52
CA VAL A 531 10.33 5.50 29.84
C VAL A 531 9.72 4.62 30.92
N VAL A 532 8.54 4.05 30.67
CA VAL A 532 7.87 3.15 31.64
C VAL A 532 8.64 1.84 31.84
N GLY A 533 9.25 1.29 30.76
CA GLY A 533 10.14 0.12 30.88
C GLY A 533 11.38 0.40 31.75
N HIS A 534 12.00 1.56 31.58
CA HIS A 534 13.17 1.97 32.37
C HIS A 534 12.84 2.18 33.83
N MET A 535 11.65 2.77 34.13
CA MET A 535 11.16 2.92 35.52
C MET A 535 10.84 1.57 36.17
N ALA A 536 10.26 0.62 35.41
CA ALA A 536 9.97 -0.73 35.91
C ALA A 536 11.26 -1.53 36.19
N ASP A 537 12.29 -1.39 35.34
CA ASP A 537 13.60 -2.03 35.56
C ASP A 537 14.35 -1.42 36.78
N GLN A 538 14.23 -0.11 36.99
CA GLN A 538 14.82 0.56 38.18
C GLN A 538 14.12 0.17 39.48
N THR A 539 12.77 0.04 39.47
CA THR A 539 12.02 -0.43 40.64
C THR A 539 12.29 -1.90 40.94
N ALA A 540 12.44 -2.76 39.92
CA ALA A 540 12.83 -4.16 40.10
C ALA A 540 14.28 -4.33 40.62
N GLY A 541 15.19 -3.43 40.23
CA GLY A 541 16.56 -3.40 40.76
C GLY A 541 16.67 -2.93 42.20
N HIS A 542 15.77 -2.07 42.66
CA HIS A 542 15.73 -1.63 44.08
C HIS A 542 15.01 -2.59 45.02
N THR A 543 14.08 -3.42 44.51
CA THR A 543 13.38 -4.43 45.32
C THR A 543 14.15 -5.74 45.49
N ALA A 544 15.19 -5.99 44.71
CA ALA A 544 16.05 -7.16 44.89
C ALA A 544 17.03 -7.06 46.08
N GLY A 545 17.08 -5.92 46.75
CA GLY A 545 17.93 -5.66 47.93
C GLY A 545 17.22 -5.63 49.29
N CYS A 546 15.90 -5.73 49.35
CA CYS A 546 15.13 -5.73 50.59
C CYS A 546 14.37 -7.05 50.74
N THR A 547 14.69 -7.77 51.81
CA THR A 547 14.10 -9.02 52.25
C THR A 547 12.57 -8.99 52.29
N ALA A 548 11.95 -10.03 51.76
CA ALA A 548 10.53 -10.19 51.41
C ALA A 548 9.57 -10.40 52.60
N ASP A 549 9.88 -10.05 53.82
CA ASP A 549 9.06 -10.45 54.99
C ASP A 549 8.42 -9.34 55.82
N HIS A 550 8.49 -8.05 55.40
CA HIS A 550 7.93 -6.97 56.27
C HIS A 550 6.94 -6.00 55.60
N MET A 551 6.40 -6.28 54.44
CA MET A 551 5.47 -5.34 53.75
C MET A 551 4.07 -5.89 53.46
N ALA A 552 3.69 -7.02 54.06
CA ALA A 552 2.33 -7.57 53.87
C ALA A 552 1.27 -6.97 54.82
N ASP A 553 1.64 -6.27 55.89
CA ASP A 553 0.71 -5.87 56.96
C ASP A 553 0.35 -4.38 57.06
N GLN A 554 0.80 -3.49 56.17
CA GLN A 554 0.52 -2.04 56.33
C GLN A 554 -0.28 -1.37 55.19
N LEU A 555 -0.91 -2.07 54.29
CA LEU A 555 -1.80 -1.48 53.25
C LEU A 555 -3.23 -2.03 53.28
N GLY A 556 -3.78 -2.10 54.51
CA GLY A 556 -5.22 -2.17 54.73
C GLY A 556 -5.75 -0.80 55.09
N ALA A 557 -6.37 -0.10 54.18
CA ALA A 557 -7.36 0.96 54.20
C ALA A 557 -7.08 2.03 53.14
N ASP A 558 -7.95 2.10 52.20
CA ASP A 558 -8.52 3.17 51.38
C ASP A 558 -8.69 2.76 49.92
N ARG A 559 -9.73 1.91 49.74
CA ARG A 559 -10.30 1.68 48.39
C ARG A 559 -11.52 2.59 48.25
N HIS A 560 -11.32 3.78 47.74
CA HIS A 560 -12.38 4.51 47.06
C HIS A 560 -11.95 4.81 45.60
N GLY A 561 -12.74 4.28 44.73
CA GLY A 561 -12.96 4.42 43.31
C GLY A 561 -12.23 5.55 42.56
N ALA A 562 -11.04 5.31 42.07
CA ALA A 562 -10.48 6.07 40.98
C ALA A 562 -10.31 5.14 39.77
N ASP A 563 -10.95 5.53 38.67
CA ASP A 563 -11.04 4.86 37.37
C ASP A 563 -9.77 4.11 36.95
N ARG A 564 -9.65 2.82 37.30
CA ARG A 564 -8.65 1.89 36.74
C ARG A 564 -8.85 1.62 35.23
N HIS A 565 -9.99 2.00 34.67
CA HIS A 565 -10.31 1.77 33.24
C HIS A 565 -9.57 2.70 32.25
N GLY A 566 -8.90 3.76 32.70
CA GLY A 566 -8.14 4.67 31.83
C GLY A 566 -6.69 4.26 31.59
N VAL A 567 -6.06 3.59 32.57
CA VAL A 567 -4.62 3.25 32.52
C VAL A 567 -4.38 1.94 31.75
N ASP A 568 -5.28 0.96 31.89
CA ASP A 568 -5.15 -0.33 31.19
C ASP A 568 -5.40 -0.23 29.67
N ARG A 569 -6.20 0.76 29.20
CA ARG A 569 -6.43 0.99 27.76
C ARG A 569 -5.22 1.58 27.01
N LEU A 570 -4.30 2.26 27.71
CA LEU A 570 -3.05 2.76 27.15
C LEU A 570 -1.95 1.69 27.09
N GLY A 571 -2.11 0.59 27.84
CA GLY A 571 -1.16 -0.52 27.88
C GLY A 571 -1.21 -1.43 26.66
N ALA A 572 -2.37 -1.62 26.07
CA ALA A 572 -2.62 -2.59 25.03
C ALA A 572 -2.24 -2.08 23.62
N ASP A 573 -2.31 -0.75 23.36
CA ASP A 573 -1.75 -0.12 22.12
C ASP A 573 -0.21 -0.31 22.00
N ARG A 574 0.46 -0.72 23.07
CA ARG A 574 1.92 -0.92 23.12
C ARG A 574 2.39 -2.08 22.25
N HIS A 575 1.60 -3.13 22.07
CA HIS A 575 2.00 -4.32 21.31
C HIS A 575 1.88 -4.16 19.79
N GLY A 576 1.06 -3.24 19.29
CA GLY A 576 0.91 -2.98 17.85
C GLY A 576 2.05 -2.16 17.24
N ALA A 577 2.50 -1.10 17.93
CA ALA A 577 3.50 -0.16 17.42
C ALA A 577 4.93 -0.75 17.29
N ASP A 578 5.20 -1.89 17.92
CA ASP A 578 6.51 -2.57 17.89
C ASP A 578 6.59 -3.68 16.82
N ARG A 579 5.61 -3.77 15.92
CA ARG A 579 5.56 -4.79 14.87
C ARG A 579 5.78 -4.18 13.50
N LEU A 580 6.85 -4.58 12.82
CA LEU A 580 7.24 -4.02 11.52
C LEU A 580 6.17 -4.26 10.44
N TYR A 581 5.47 -5.39 10.47
CA TYR A 581 4.43 -5.69 9.49
C TYR A 581 3.27 -4.68 9.49
N VAL A 582 3.08 -3.94 10.60
CA VAL A 582 2.08 -2.84 10.65
C VAL A 582 2.44 -1.72 9.68
N TYR A 583 3.70 -1.59 9.29
CA TYR A 583 4.20 -0.52 8.42
C TYR A 583 4.38 -0.94 6.95
N VAL A 584 3.94 -2.14 6.56
CA VAL A 584 4.17 -2.69 5.20
C VAL A 584 3.72 -1.75 4.08
N GLY A 585 2.55 -1.13 4.22
CA GLY A 585 2.05 -0.16 3.23
C GLY A 585 2.89 1.11 3.18
N LEU A 586 3.37 1.63 4.34
CA LEU A 586 4.25 2.79 4.39
C LEU A 586 5.64 2.50 3.80
N ILE A 587 6.17 1.28 4.01
CA ILE A 587 7.43 0.83 3.38
C ILE A 587 7.27 0.78 1.86
N ALA A 588 6.12 0.29 1.37
CA ALA A 588 5.81 0.26 -0.05
C ALA A 588 5.76 1.68 -0.66
N VAL A 589 5.11 2.62 0.03
CA VAL A 589 5.03 4.02 -0.42
C VAL A 589 6.41 4.69 -0.39
N LEU A 590 7.20 4.47 0.65
CA LEU A 590 8.59 4.95 0.72
C LEU A 590 9.43 4.38 -0.44
N GLY A 591 9.32 3.08 -0.72
CA GLY A 591 9.99 2.45 -1.86
C GLY A 591 9.54 3.05 -3.19
N GLY A 592 8.23 3.31 -3.36
CA GLY A 592 7.68 3.99 -4.53
C GLY A 592 8.21 5.41 -4.70
N PHE A 593 8.26 6.19 -3.62
CA PHE A 593 8.82 7.53 -3.65
C PHE A 593 10.29 7.52 -4.10
N LEU A 594 11.12 6.66 -3.50
CA LEU A 594 12.53 6.54 -3.84
C LEU A 594 12.74 6.07 -5.30
N PHE A 595 11.91 5.15 -5.78
CA PHE A 595 11.95 4.68 -7.16
C PHE A 595 11.66 5.82 -8.16
N HIS A 596 10.63 6.62 -7.89
CA HIS A 596 10.19 7.69 -8.78
C HIS A 596 11.06 8.96 -8.72
N ILE A 597 12.08 9.03 -7.85
CA ILE A 597 13.08 10.11 -7.92
C ILE A 597 13.73 10.15 -9.31
N PHE A 598 14.09 8.98 -9.82
CA PHE A 598 14.81 8.87 -11.11
C PHE A 598 13.94 8.37 -12.24
N TRP A 599 12.88 7.60 -11.96
CA TRP A 599 12.00 7.03 -12.95
C TRP A 599 11.06 8.08 -13.55
N GLU A 600 10.45 7.78 -14.72
CA GLU A 600 9.39 8.59 -15.32
C GLU A 600 8.37 9.06 -14.29
N ALA A 601 8.02 10.35 -14.33
CA ALA A 601 6.96 10.93 -13.51
C ALA A 601 5.61 10.75 -14.17
N ASN A 602 4.61 10.34 -13.38
CA ASN A 602 3.21 10.35 -13.76
C ASN A 602 2.36 10.17 -12.50
N SER A 603 1.38 11.03 -12.26
CA SER A 603 0.51 10.94 -11.08
C SER A 603 -0.33 9.67 -11.05
N ARG A 604 -0.62 9.06 -12.22
CA ARG A 604 -1.24 7.73 -12.33
C ARG A 604 -0.50 6.65 -11.54
N TYR A 605 0.83 6.72 -11.47
CA TYR A 605 1.63 5.73 -10.75
C TYR A 605 1.43 5.81 -9.23
N ILE A 606 1.06 7.00 -8.72
CA ILE A 606 0.83 7.24 -7.29
C ILE A 606 -0.51 6.70 -6.82
N PHE A 607 -1.46 6.48 -7.73
CA PHE A 607 -2.78 5.96 -7.41
C PHE A 607 -2.74 4.72 -6.49
N SER A 608 -1.97 3.69 -6.83
CA SER A 608 -1.88 2.47 -6.01
C SER A 608 -1.27 2.73 -4.62
N TYR A 609 -0.34 3.68 -4.51
CA TYR A 609 0.26 4.07 -3.23
C TYR A 609 -0.73 4.83 -2.35
N SER A 610 -1.55 5.72 -2.94
CA SER A 610 -2.60 6.43 -2.20
C SER A 610 -3.58 5.46 -1.55
N LEU A 611 -3.96 4.40 -2.25
CA LEU A 611 -4.84 3.36 -1.72
C LEU A 611 -4.19 2.57 -0.58
N LEU A 612 -2.88 2.35 -0.61
CA LEU A 612 -2.13 1.72 0.49
C LEU A 612 -2.02 2.63 1.72
N LEU A 613 -2.11 3.95 1.56
CA LEU A 613 -2.08 4.92 2.67
C LEU A 613 -3.41 5.04 3.41
N MET A 614 -4.55 4.73 2.78
CA MET A 614 -5.88 4.94 3.37
C MET A 614 -6.09 4.28 4.74
N PRO A 615 -5.64 3.03 5.01
CA PRO A 615 -5.71 2.43 6.34
C PRO A 615 -4.98 3.25 7.42
N TYR A 616 -3.80 3.78 7.08
CA TYR A 616 -2.97 4.58 7.99
C TYR A 616 -3.56 5.96 8.23
N CYS A 617 -4.13 6.58 7.20
CA CYS A 617 -4.91 7.80 7.33
C CYS A 617 -6.08 7.60 8.29
N GLY A 618 -6.88 6.55 8.11
CA GLY A 618 -7.98 6.23 9.03
C GLY A 618 -7.54 6.08 10.48
N ALA A 619 -6.39 5.43 10.72
CA ALA A 619 -5.79 5.30 12.05
C ALA A 619 -5.29 6.65 12.60
N GLY A 620 -4.70 7.49 11.75
CA GLY A 620 -4.24 8.83 12.13
C GLY A 620 -5.37 9.78 12.46
N VAL A 621 -6.41 9.83 11.64
CA VAL A 621 -7.62 10.62 11.88
C VAL A 621 -8.26 10.23 13.23
N TYR A 622 -8.48 8.94 13.47
CA TYR A 622 -9.01 8.46 14.75
C TYR A 622 -8.12 8.88 15.93
N THR A 623 -6.80 8.73 15.80
CA THR A 623 -5.84 9.12 16.84
C THR A 623 -5.85 10.62 17.11
N GLY A 624 -5.90 11.44 16.06
CA GLY A 624 -5.97 12.91 16.12
C GLY A 624 -7.22 13.39 16.85
N ILE A 625 -8.39 12.90 16.48
CA ILE A 625 -9.67 13.23 17.12
C ILE A 625 -9.66 12.85 18.62
N CYS A 626 -9.12 11.67 18.96
CA CYS A 626 -9.00 11.25 20.35
C CYS A 626 -8.09 12.19 21.16
N ARG A 627 -6.99 12.68 20.59
CA ARG A 627 -6.07 13.61 21.27
C ARG A 627 -6.67 14.97 21.50
N ILE A 628 -7.33 15.55 20.47
CA ILE A 628 -8.03 16.83 20.60
C ILE A 628 -9.07 16.74 21.72
N ARG A 629 -9.90 15.71 21.73
CA ARG A 629 -10.92 15.51 22.78
C ARG A 629 -10.34 15.40 24.18
N ASN A 630 -9.23 14.69 24.36
CA ASN A 630 -8.59 14.53 25.66
C ASN A 630 -7.90 15.83 26.11
N GLY A 631 -7.28 16.58 25.19
CA GLY A 631 -6.68 17.89 25.48
C GLY A 631 -7.72 18.94 25.89
N VAL A 632 -8.90 18.94 25.25
CA VAL A 632 -10.02 19.79 25.65
C VAL A 632 -10.50 19.43 27.07
N ARG A 633 -10.70 18.14 27.36
CA ARG A 633 -11.12 17.69 28.71
C ARG A 633 -10.14 18.07 29.82
N SER A 634 -8.83 17.95 29.57
CA SER A 634 -7.80 18.29 30.56
C SER A 634 -7.65 19.79 30.83
N ARG A 635 -8.24 20.65 30.01
CA ARG A 635 -8.25 22.12 30.22
C ARG A 635 -9.50 22.59 31.00
N PHE A 636 -10.54 21.77 31.05
CA PHE A 636 -11.79 22.06 31.75
C PHE A 636 -11.97 21.28 33.07
N HIS A 637 -10.98 20.52 33.46
CA HIS A 637 -10.78 19.92 34.79
C HIS A 637 -9.47 20.42 35.39
#